data_66af357ed475c8856576c5a20c99fe4e
#
_entry.id   66af357ed475c8856576c5a20c99fe4e
#
_cell.length_a   1.000
_cell.length_b   1.000
_cell.length_c   1.000
_cell.angle_alpha   90.00
_cell.angle_beta   90.00
_cell.angle_gamma   90.00
#
_symmetry.space_group_name_H-M   'P 1'
#
loop_
_entity.id
_entity.type
_entity.pdbx_description
1 polymer ?
#
loop_
_entity_poly.entity_id
_entity_poly.type
_entity_poly.pdbx_seq_one_letter_code
_entity_poly.pdbx_strand_id
1 'polypeptide(L)'
;MEISTQRSIFTGAVRSDPEYRQLLESIGVQRRANPKPVLVTGLCEGACDALSAALCEDMPGGRPVLIVCPEEKECLRLASIGTSLGLRAAFYPVRDLNFYNMTASREFEHNRLGVLFGITGGLFDVVLTTPDAALGYTVPPSSLAENLISVSIDGGECGGIAGLVGQLTAAGYIRADAPGAETLGSSGLVEGAGQFAVRGGIVDVAAPSMRIMRADGSRDGGAFALRIEFFGDEVDRMGLFDPATQRVTEQIKSAVLSPARELLAGKDELTAIAAAVKSLRRKTKDPRVAEELDGESAALDTALAAGGEVRFLDKYISLVYDEKACLLDYFSPMSLCLVRGNAAVADRLKAAEWHAAKEAEEMVSSGVIAGKYAEYSAPASRLSQFMSRHTTVLLDSLMQGMSGTELGGLYGFRTKHSLGSAGNDALLREELENYVKGGYRIVLMAGSEASAANYAGLLTEWGFGAHDAGDGSTLDPDTVERGSVAVISAAPLAPFEMTVPRIAVITVLSESRAGAVSASARARKRKKRESATEQIMSYADLSVGDYVVHETHGIGRYLGITTMDVGGVTHDYITIQYAGSDRLFMPVEKLDKVSKYIGARADDDTLRLSKFGGAEWGKTKARAKASLKDIAQELIRLYAERMRRPGFAFPKDDHFQRDFESAFEYEETAAQLDAADDIKEDMEKSRPMDRLLCGDVGYGKTEVALRAAYKAIVAGKQVALLVPTTILALQHYQTAMSRMRAFAVNVEMLSRFRTDKQQKKIIADIERGDIDLIIGTHRLLSSDIKFHNLGLLIVDEEQRFGVAQKEKIKQAAGNVDVLSLSATPIPRTLNMAMTGIRDISVLDEAPGDRLPVQTYVLEHDDIIIIDAIKRELRRGGQVFYLHNTVETIDGIAAQISREIPDATVVTAHGKMEKERLEEIWADMTDGRIDVLVCTTIIETGVDVPNANTLIVDNAHRMGLSQLHQLRGRVGRSSRRAYAYFTYPRGRALTELAEKRLEAIREYAEFGAGFRIAMR
;
A
#
# COMPACT_ATOMS: atom_id res chain seq x y z
N MET A 1 3.23 -16.81 -36.35
CA MET A 1 2.86 -16.34 -35.01
C MET A 1 1.48 -16.90 -34.76
N GLU A 2 1.40 -17.98 -34.01
CA GLU A 2 0.13 -18.56 -33.58
C GLU A 2 -0.49 -17.60 -32.56
N ILE A 3 -1.67 -17.09 -32.91
CA ILE A 3 -2.48 -16.27 -32.00
C ILE A 3 -2.89 -17.22 -30.88
N SER A 4 -2.48 -16.93 -29.65
CA SER A 4 -2.88 -17.69 -28.47
C SER A 4 -4.41 -17.74 -28.40
N THR A 5 -4.97 -18.92 -28.61
CA THR A 5 -6.43 -19.19 -28.64
C THR A 5 -7.00 -19.43 -27.25
N GLN A 6 -6.35 -18.99 -26.19
CA GLN A 6 -6.94 -18.99 -24.86
C GLN A 6 -7.97 -17.85 -24.74
N ARG A 7 -9.21 -18.15 -25.02
CA ARG A 7 -10.34 -17.23 -24.87
C ARG A 7 -10.99 -17.46 -23.51
N SER A 8 -10.99 -16.43 -22.70
CA SER A 8 -11.77 -16.42 -21.46
C SER A 8 -13.27 -16.50 -21.78
N ILE A 9 -14.05 -17.21 -20.98
CA ILE A 9 -15.52 -17.28 -21.09
C ILE A 9 -16.16 -15.88 -21.13
N PHE A 10 -15.58 -14.92 -20.42
CA PHE A 10 -16.11 -13.57 -20.30
C PHE A 10 -15.98 -12.76 -21.60
N THR A 11 -14.79 -12.74 -22.18
CA THR A 11 -14.56 -12.08 -23.49
C THR A 11 -15.25 -12.81 -24.61
N GLY A 12 -15.36 -14.14 -24.51
CA GLY A 12 -16.11 -15.00 -25.42
C GLY A 12 -17.62 -14.70 -25.44
N ALA A 13 -18.20 -14.41 -24.27
CA ALA A 13 -19.62 -14.03 -24.17
C ALA A 13 -19.95 -12.80 -25.03
N VAL A 14 -19.09 -11.77 -24.97
CA VAL A 14 -19.24 -10.54 -25.76
C VAL A 14 -19.01 -10.80 -27.26
N ARG A 15 -18.01 -11.61 -27.61
CA ARG A 15 -17.69 -11.96 -28.99
C ARG A 15 -18.80 -12.76 -29.67
N SER A 16 -19.65 -13.44 -28.91
CA SER A 16 -20.80 -14.18 -29.39
C SER A 16 -21.95 -13.24 -29.85
N ASP A 17 -21.92 -11.96 -29.50
CA ASP A 17 -22.91 -10.99 -29.94
C ASP A 17 -22.60 -10.51 -31.37
N PRO A 18 -23.57 -10.52 -32.28
CA PRO A 18 -23.37 -10.02 -33.64
C PRO A 18 -22.89 -8.55 -33.72
N GLU A 19 -23.35 -7.70 -32.81
CA GLU A 19 -22.93 -6.30 -32.73
C GLU A 19 -21.42 -6.16 -32.53
N TYR A 20 -20.78 -7.10 -31.82
CA TYR A 20 -19.35 -7.07 -31.62
C TYR A 20 -18.55 -7.20 -32.93
N ARG A 21 -18.98 -8.06 -33.82
CA ARG A 21 -18.34 -8.22 -35.14
C ARG A 21 -18.44 -6.96 -35.97
N GLN A 22 -19.63 -6.33 -35.99
CA GLN A 22 -19.86 -5.08 -36.71
C GLN A 22 -19.01 -3.93 -36.09
N LEU A 23 -18.90 -3.91 -34.77
CA LEU A 23 -18.01 -2.97 -34.07
C LEU A 23 -16.55 -3.14 -34.49
N LEU A 24 -16.04 -4.38 -34.54
CA LEU A 24 -14.65 -4.66 -34.97
C LEU A 24 -14.40 -4.25 -36.42
N GLU A 25 -15.36 -4.54 -37.33
CA GLU A 25 -15.27 -4.11 -38.73
C GLU A 25 -15.22 -2.60 -38.85
N SER A 26 -16.06 -1.89 -38.11
CA SER A 26 -16.07 -0.43 -38.05
C SER A 26 -14.75 0.13 -37.53
N ILE A 27 -14.23 -0.39 -36.43
CA ILE A 27 -12.93 -0.03 -35.86
C ILE A 27 -11.83 -0.24 -36.90
N GLY A 28 -11.86 -1.36 -37.65
CA GLY A 28 -10.92 -1.66 -38.72
C GLY A 28 -10.97 -0.66 -39.88
N VAL A 29 -12.16 -0.16 -40.22
CA VAL A 29 -12.36 0.88 -41.23
C VAL A 29 -11.85 2.24 -40.73
N GLN A 30 -12.19 2.60 -39.49
CA GLN A 30 -11.78 3.91 -38.89
C GLN A 30 -10.26 4.03 -38.77
N ARG A 31 -9.54 2.91 -38.59
CA ARG A 31 -8.06 2.91 -38.58
C ARG A 31 -7.43 3.29 -39.93
N ARG A 32 -8.14 3.20 -41.03
CA ARG A 32 -7.63 3.44 -42.39
C ARG A 32 -7.99 4.84 -42.93
N ALA A 33 -8.86 5.54 -42.25
CA ALA A 33 -9.39 6.83 -42.68
C ALA A 33 -9.23 7.87 -41.56
N ASN A 34 -9.75 9.06 -41.73
CA ASN A 34 -9.85 10.06 -40.67
C ASN A 34 -10.78 9.49 -39.58
N PRO A 35 -10.25 9.08 -38.40
CA PRO A 35 -11.06 8.33 -37.46
C PRO A 35 -12.14 9.19 -36.82
N LYS A 36 -13.40 8.70 -36.83
CA LYS A 36 -14.50 9.31 -36.11
C LYS A 36 -14.80 8.42 -34.89
N PRO A 37 -15.08 8.96 -33.71
CA PRO A 37 -15.43 8.19 -32.55
C PRO A 37 -16.61 7.23 -32.80
N VAL A 38 -16.53 6.02 -32.32
CA VAL A 38 -17.60 5.02 -32.36
C VAL A 38 -18.27 4.99 -30.99
N LEU A 39 -19.60 5.08 -30.95
CA LEU A 39 -20.36 5.01 -29.70
C LEU A 39 -20.93 3.61 -29.49
N VAL A 40 -20.69 3.07 -28.31
CA VAL A 40 -21.26 1.81 -27.82
C VAL A 40 -22.17 2.08 -26.63
N THR A 41 -23.40 1.58 -26.68
CA THR A 41 -24.40 1.79 -25.63
C THR A 41 -25.08 0.49 -25.20
N GLY A 42 -25.84 0.55 -24.09
CA GLY A 42 -26.66 -0.57 -23.62
C GLY A 42 -25.86 -1.66 -22.88
N LEU A 43 -24.64 -1.34 -22.43
CA LEU A 43 -23.82 -2.21 -21.63
C LEU A 43 -24.03 -1.95 -20.14
N CYS A 44 -24.29 -3.00 -19.35
CA CYS A 44 -24.12 -2.98 -17.90
C CYS A 44 -22.63 -3.09 -17.55
N GLU A 45 -22.27 -2.86 -16.29
CA GLU A 45 -20.88 -2.75 -15.84
C GLU A 45 -20.02 -3.96 -16.22
N GLY A 46 -20.42 -5.17 -15.85
CA GLY A 46 -19.66 -6.40 -16.16
C GLY A 46 -19.51 -6.67 -17.65
N ALA A 47 -20.55 -6.39 -18.46
CA ALA A 47 -20.47 -6.52 -19.91
C ALA A 47 -19.56 -5.46 -20.54
N CYS A 48 -19.53 -4.25 -19.98
CA CYS A 48 -18.62 -3.17 -20.40
C CYS A 48 -17.16 -3.54 -20.11
N ASP A 49 -16.89 -4.14 -18.95
CA ASP A 49 -15.55 -4.63 -18.58
C ASP A 49 -15.12 -5.78 -19.52
N ALA A 50 -16.01 -6.73 -19.79
CA ALA A 50 -15.74 -7.82 -20.71
C ALA A 50 -15.50 -7.33 -22.16
N LEU A 51 -16.25 -6.32 -22.61
CA LEU A 51 -16.04 -5.70 -23.92
C LEU A 51 -14.68 -4.99 -23.98
N SER A 52 -14.33 -4.24 -22.94
CA SER A 52 -13.05 -3.54 -22.86
C SER A 52 -11.87 -4.52 -22.96
N ALA A 53 -11.94 -5.63 -22.23
CA ALA A 53 -10.96 -6.70 -22.30
C ALA A 53 -10.91 -7.38 -23.69
N ALA A 54 -12.07 -7.69 -24.27
CA ALA A 54 -12.14 -8.29 -25.61
C ALA A 54 -11.52 -7.40 -26.69
N LEU A 55 -11.77 -6.10 -26.64
CA LEU A 55 -11.15 -5.14 -27.55
C LEU A 55 -9.63 -5.04 -27.36
N CYS A 56 -9.12 -5.13 -26.12
CA CYS A 56 -7.69 -5.19 -25.87
C CYS A 56 -7.04 -6.47 -26.43
N GLU A 57 -7.73 -7.60 -26.36
CA GLU A 57 -7.22 -8.87 -26.90
C GLU A 57 -7.22 -8.88 -28.43
N ASP A 58 -8.29 -8.39 -29.06
CA ASP A 58 -8.51 -8.50 -30.52
C ASP A 58 -7.82 -7.41 -31.34
N MET A 59 -7.12 -6.47 -30.68
CA MET A 59 -6.42 -5.35 -31.32
C MET A 59 -4.88 -5.41 -31.17
N PRO A 60 -4.22 -6.46 -31.66
CA PRO A 60 -2.78 -6.68 -31.41
C PRO A 60 -1.85 -5.61 -32.01
N GLY A 61 -2.27 -4.90 -33.06
CA GLY A 61 -1.48 -3.87 -33.71
C GLY A 61 -1.68 -2.45 -33.14
N GLY A 62 -2.44 -2.27 -32.06
CA GLY A 62 -2.73 -0.97 -31.44
C GLY A 62 -2.39 -0.91 -29.95
N ARG A 63 -1.47 -1.73 -29.49
CA ARG A 63 -1.04 -1.79 -28.08
C ARG A 63 0.03 -0.76 -27.78
N PRO A 64 0.03 -0.23 -26.53
CA PRO A 64 -1.03 -0.40 -25.56
C PRO A 64 -2.33 0.30 -25.95
N VAL A 65 -3.47 -0.26 -25.50
CA VAL A 65 -4.77 0.41 -25.55
C VAL A 65 -4.82 1.44 -24.41
N LEU A 66 -5.30 2.64 -24.70
CA LEU A 66 -5.55 3.66 -23.69
C LEU A 66 -7.01 3.58 -23.23
N ILE A 67 -7.24 3.42 -21.93
CA ILE A 67 -8.58 3.52 -21.33
C ILE A 67 -8.64 4.75 -20.43
N VAL A 68 -9.56 5.67 -20.74
CA VAL A 68 -9.79 6.88 -19.95
C VAL A 68 -11.07 6.70 -19.13
N CYS A 69 -10.94 6.76 -17.80
CA CYS A 69 -12.03 6.63 -16.84
C CYS A 69 -12.24 7.92 -16.06
N PRO A 70 -13.47 8.18 -15.57
CA PRO A 70 -13.73 9.38 -14.78
C PRO A 70 -13.08 9.37 -13.38
N GLU A 71 -12.78 8.20 -12.81
CA GLU A 71 -12.26 8.06 -11.44
C GLU A 71 -11.05 7.11 -11.37
N GLU A 72 -10.10 7.42 -10.47
CA GLU A 72 -8.93 6.57 -10.21
C GLU A 72 -9.33 5.18 -9.69
N LYS A 73 -10.39 5.11 -8.87
CA LYS A 73 -10.93 3.84 -8.36
C LYS A 73 -11.35 2.90 -9.49
N GLU A 74 -12.01 3.44 -10.51
CA GLU A 74 -12.42 2.65 -11.67
C GLU A 74 -11.21 2.17 -12.49
N CYS A 75 -10.19 3.02 -12.65
CA CYS A 75 -8.93 2.61 -13.30
C CYS A 75 -8.25 1.45 -12.56
N LEU A 76 -8.15 1.52 -11.22
CA LEU A 76 -7.53 0.46 -10.42
C LEU A 76 -8.31 -0.84 -10.51
N ARG A 77 -9.65 -0.77 -10.40
CA ARG A 77 -10.53 -1.95 -10.56
C ARG A 77 -10.35 -2.60 -11.92
N LEU A 78 -10.36 -1.82 -12.99
CA LEU A 78 -10.16 -2.33 -14.35
C LEU A 78 -8.76 -2.88 -14.59
N ALA A 79 -7.72 -2.29 -13.97
CA ALA A 79 -6.37 -2.83 -14.04
C ALA A 79 -6.29 -4.21 -13.39
N SER A 80 -6.93 -4.39 -12.23
CA SER A 80 -7.04 -5.68 -11.55
C SER A 80 -7.79 -6.70 -12.42
N ILE A 81 -8.95 -6.33 -12.97
CA ILE A 81 -9.73 -7.18 -13.90
C ILE A 81 -8.88 -7.57 -15.11
N GLY A 82 -8.22 -6.61 -15.76
CA GLY A 82 -7.36 -6.88 -16.91
C GLY A 82 -6.27 -7.90 -16.58
N THR A 83 -5.60 -7.71 -15.45
CA THR A 83 -4.57 -8.65 -14.97
C THR A 83 -5.16 -10.03 -14.71
N SER A 84 -6.34 -10.11 -14.15
CA SER A 84 -7.07 -11.36 -13.91
C SER A 84 -7.40 -12.12 -15.20
N LEU A 85 -7.74 -11.37 -16.25
CA LEU A 85 -8.02 -11.93 -17.58
C LEU A 85 -6.74 -12.19 -18.39
N GLY A 86 -5.55 -11.94 -17.83
CA GLY A 86 -4.25 -12.23 -18.43
C GLY A 86 -3.65 -11.09 -19.26
N LEU A 87 -4.24 -9.90 -19.22
CA LEU A 87 -3.69 -8.70 -19.84
C LEU A 87 -2.61 -8.08 -18.93
N ARG A 88 -1.58 -7.50 -19.54
CA ARG A 88 -0.59 -6.69 -18.83
C ARG A 88 -1.14 -5.26 -18.69
N ALA A 89 -1.86 -5.01 -17.60
CA ALA A 89 -2.52 -3.75 -17.34
C ALA A 89 -1.68 -2.86 -16.43
N ALA A 90 -1.68 -1.55 -16.70
CA ALA A 90 -1.02 -0.54 -15.88
C ALA A 90 -1.93 0.66 -15.63
N PHE A 91 -1.89 1.20 -14.41
CA PHE A 91 -2.58 2.44 -14.05
C PHE A 91 -1.58 3.61 -14.00
N TYR A 92 -1.87 4.68 -14.73
CA TYR A 92 -1.11 5.93 -14.73
C TYR A 92 -1.81 6.97 -13.86
N PRO A 93 -1.30 7.29 -12.66
CA PRO A 93 -1.95 8.19 -11.71
C PRO A 93 -1.70 9.67 -12.00
N VAL A 94 -2.52 10.54 -11.40
CA VAL A 94 -2.30 11.99 -11.39
C VAL A 94 -0.96 12.31 -10.72
N ARG A 95 -0.27 13.32 -11.22
CA ARG A 95 0.96 13.83 -10.61
C ARG A 95 0.65 14.69 -9.40
N ASP A 96 1.32 14.44 -8.28
CA ASP A 96 1.34 15.33 -7.14
C ASP A 96 2.44 16.37 -7.33
N LEU A 97 2.04 17.60 -7.63
CA LEU A 97 2.96 18.71 -7.88
C LEU A 97 3.55 19.23 -6.56
N ASN A 98 4.88 19.20 -6.46
CA ASN A 98 5.60 19.74 -5.30
C ASN A 98 6.13 21.15 -5.63
N PHE A 99 5.43 22.16 -5.17
CA PHE A 99 5.78 23.55 -5.41
C PHE A 99 6.73 24.15 -4.36
N TYR A 100 6.96 23.43 -3.28
CA TYR A 100 7.74 23.90 -2.12
C TYR A 100 9.03 23.09 -1.93
N ASN A 101 9.96 23.64 -1.18
CA ASN A 101 11.22 22.93 -0.85
C ASN A 101 11.00 21.88 0.24
N MET A 102 10.12 20.90 -0.02
CA MET A 102 9.82 19.81 0.90
C MET A 102 10.16 18.46 0.29
N THR A 103 10.53 17.53 1.16
CA THR A 103 10.87 16.17 0.74
C THR A 103 9.63 15.29 0.79
N ALA A 104 9.32 14.63 -0.33
CA ALA A 104 8.18 13.74 -0.50
C ALA A 104 8.64 12.28 -0.71
N SER A 105 7.77 11.32 -0.46
CA SER A 105 7.96 9.94 -0.92
C SER A 105 7.89 9.88 -2.45
N ARG A 106 8.68 9.02 -3.07
CA ARG A 106 8.83 8.95 -4.54
C ARG A 106 8.00 7.86 -5.21
N GLU A 107 7.22 7.13 -4.45
CA GLU A 107 6.51 5.95 -4.95
C GLU A 107 5.59 6.27 -6.14
N PHE A 108 4.82 7.35 -6.06
CA PHE A 108 3.94 7.78 -7.16
C PHE A 108 4.74 8.25 -8.38
N GLU A 109 5.86 8.95 -8.19
CA GLU A 109 6.76 9.36 -9.28
C GLU A 109 7.33 8.13 -9.99
N HIS A 110 7.79 7.13 -9.21
CA HIS A 110 8.33 5.88 -9.73
C HIS A 110 7.28 5.06 -10.47
N ASN A 111 6.04 5.01 -9.97
CA ASN A 111 4.92 4.33 -10.63
C ASN A 111 4.63 4.98 -11.99
N ARG A 112 4.57 6.31 -12.07
CA ARG A 112 4.36 7.04 -13.32
C ARG A 112 5.49 6.76 -14.32
N LEU A 113 6.74 6.88 -13.89
CA LEU A 113 7.92 6.55 -14.72
C LEU A 113 7.88 5.10 -15.20
N GLY A 114 7.50 4.17 -14.35
CA GLY A 114 7.34 2.76 -14.70
C GLY A 114 6.33 2.54 -15.84
N VAL A 115 5.22 3.27 -15.81
CA VAL A 115 4.21 3.20 -16.89
C VAL A 115 4.75 3.81 -18.18
N LEU A 116 5.33 5.02 -18.13
CA LEU A 116 5.90 5.68 -19.31
C LEU A 116 7.00 4.84 -19.97
N PHE A 117 7.94 4.33 -19.17
CA PHE A 117 8.98 3.42 -19.60
C PHE A 117 8.42 2.11 -20.18
N GLY A 118 7.38 1.57 -19.56
CA GLY A 118 6.72 0.36 -20.02
C GLY A 118 5.98 0.53 -21.35
N ILE A 119 5.38 1.69 -21.61
CA ILE A 119 4.75 2.01 -22.90
C ILE A 119 5.82 2.00 -24.00
N THR A 120 6.94 2.69 -23.81
CA THR A 120 8.04 2.72 -24.80
C THR A 120 8.65 1.36 -25.05
N GLY A 121 8.61 0.47 -24.05
CA GLY A 121 9.14 -0.89 -24.10
C GLY A 121 8.18 -1.97 -24.56
N GLY A 122 6.89 -1.64 -24.79
CA GLY A 122 5.85 -2.61 -25.13
C GLY A 122 5.55 -3.62 -24.00
N LEU A 123 5.73 -3.21 -22.74
CA LEU A 123 5.50 -4.06 -21.57
C LEU A 123 4.01 -4.22 -21.26
N PHE A 124 3.15 -3.29 -21.71
CA PHE A 124 1.73 -3.27 -21.39
C PHE A 124 0.85 -3.55 -22.60
N ASP A 125 -0.28 -4.20 -22.35
CA ASP A 125 -1.35 -4.39 -23.32
C ASP A 125 -2.39 -3.28 -23.19
N VAL A 126 -2.58 -2.76 -21.98
CA VAL A 126 -3.53 -1.70 -21.66
C VAL A 126 -2.96 -0.73 -20.61
N VAL A 127 -3.21 0.55 -20.82
CA VAL A 127 -2.90 1.61 -19.84
C VAL A 127 -4.19 2.35 -19.50
N LEU A 128 -4.48 2.42 -18.21
CA LEU A 128 -5.66 3.09 -17.67
C LEU A 128 -5.25 4.41 -17.01
N THR A 129 -6.08 5.44 -17.17
CA THR A 129 -5.79 6.76 -16.62
C THR A 129 -7.07 7.59 -16.47
N THR A 130 -6.97 8.69 -15.74
CA THR A 130 -7.99 9.72 -15.67
C THR A 130 -7.65 10.88 -16.62
N PRO A 131 -8.63 11.70 -17.06
CA PRO A 131 -8.36 12.75 -18.04
C PRO A 131 -7.37 13.81 -17.54
N ASP A 132 -7.39 14.13 -16.26
CA ASP A 132 -6.45 15.05 -15.60
C ASP A 132 -5.03 14.47 -15.53
N ALA A 133 -4.89 13.18 -15.23
CA ALA A 133 -3.60 12.50 -15.28
C ALA A 133 -3.02 12.44 -16.71
N ALA A 134 -3.89 12.17 -17.69
CA ALA A 134 -3.48 12.07 -19.10
C ALA A 134 -2.93 13.38 -19.65
N LEU A 135 -3.43 14.53 -19.18
CA LEU A 135 -3.06 15.86 -19.64
C LEU A 135 -1.97 16.54 -18.81
N GLY A 136 -1.66 16.05 -17.59
CA GLY A 136 -0.56 16.58 -16.78
C GLY A 136 0.78 16.47 -17.49
N TYR A 137 1.57 17.55 -17.46
CA TYR A 137 2.90 17.54 -18.08
C TYR A 137 3.84 16.54 -17.41
N THR A 138 4.67 15.91 -18.21
CA THR A 138 5.61 14.85 -17.81
C THR A 138 6.89 14.93 -18.66
N VAL A 139 7.84 14.05 -18.40
CA VAL A 139 9.04 13.90 -19.21
C VAL A 139 8.67 13.63 -20.67
N PRO A 140 9.25 14.34 -21.67
CA PRO A 140 9.04 14.03 -23.08
C PRO A 140 9.58 12.63 -23.46
N PRO A 141 8.94 11.92 -24.41
CA PRO A 141 9.44 10.62 -24.88
C PRO A 141 10.89 10.64 -25.35
N SER A 142 11.33 11.72 -26.00
CA SER A 142 12.70 11.93 -26.43
C SER A 142 13.67 11.98 -25.25
N SER A 143 13.36 12.82 -24.25
CA SER A 143 14.20 12.97 -23.06
C SER A 143 14.20 11.71 -22.21
N LEU A 144 13.07 10.98 -22.13
CA LEU A 144 13.05 9.66 -21.46
C LEU A 144 14.02 8.69 -22.16
N ALA A 145 14.01 8.63 -23.48
CA ALA A 145 14.86 7.72 -24.26
C ALA A 145 16.36 8.04 -24.09
N GLU A 146 16.72 9.33 -24.01
CA GLU A 146 18.09 9.79 -23.81
C GLU A 146 18.66 9.44 -22.42
N ASN A 147 17.79 9.32 -21.40
CA ASN A 147 18.17 9.03 -20.01
C ASN A 147 18.03 7.54 -19.64
N LEU A 148 17.81 6.64 -20.60
CA LEU A 148 17.84 5.20 -20.38
C LEU A 148 19.27 4.71 -20.20
N ILE A 149 19.46 3.83 -19.21
CA ILE A 149 20.77 3.23 -18.93
C ILE A 149 20.77 1.77 -19.38
N SER A 150 21.64 1.43 -20.31
CA SER A 150 21.77 0.07 -20.85
C SER A 150 23.04 -0.61 -20.33
N VAL A 151 22.90 -1.82 -19.78
CA VAL A 151 24.02 -2.63 -19.29
C VAL A 151 23.90 -4.04 -19.85
N SER A 152 24.99 -4.62 -20.31
CA SER A 152 25.05 -5.96 -20.90
C SER A 152 26.39 -6.63 -20.61
N ILE A 153 26.37 -7.96 -20.45
CA ILE A 153 27.58 -8.80 -20.34
C ILE A 153 28.31 -8.87 -21.68
N ASP A 154 27.60 -8.84 -22.81
CA ASP A 154 28.17 -9.01 -24.17
C ASP A 154 28.77 -7.71 -24.75
N GLY A 155 29.14 -6.73 -23.91
CA GLY A 155 29.85 -5.54 -24.36
C GLY A 155 28.94 -4.32 -24.61
N GLY A 156 28.24 -3.86 -23.60
CA GLY A 156 27.64 -2.51 -23.58
C GLY A 156 28.67 -1.50 -23.08
N GLU A 157 28.88 -0.39 -23.81
CA GLU A 157 29.73 0.72 -23.36
C GLU A 157 29.11 1.49 -22.20
N CYS A 158 29.13 0.92 -20.97
CA CYS A 158 28.77 1.68 -19.78
C CYS A 158 29.91 2.56 -19.24
N GLY A 159 31.10 2.52 -19.89
CA GLY A 159 32.27 3.29 -19.47
C GLY A 159 32.87 2.84 -18.13
N GLY A 160 32.78 1.55 -17.81
CA GLY A 160 33.18 0.98 -16.52
C GLY A 160 32.33 1.48 -15.35
N ILE A 161 32.81 1.25 -14.12
CA ILE A 161 32.11 1.66 -12.90
C ILE A 161 31.91 3.17 -12.87
N ALA A 162 32.92 3.97 -13.21
CA ALA A 162 32.85 5.42 -13.17
C ALA A 162 31.83 5.96 -14.18
N GLY A 163 31.78 5.41 -15.39
CA GLY A 163 30.79 5.77 -16.40
C GLY A 163 29.37 5.43 -15.96
N LEU A 164 29.16 4.23 -15.43
CA LEU A 164 27.84 3.81 -14.93
C LEU A 164 27.38 4.69 -13.74
N VAL A 165 28.26 5.01 -12.79
CA VAL A 165 27.96 5.90 -11.67
C VAL A 165 27.57 7.29 -12.17
N GLY A 166 28.28 7.81 -13.20
CA GLY A 166 27.94 9.08 -13.82
C GLY A 166 26.53 9.07 -14.45
N GLN A 167 26.20 8.02 -15.21
CA GLN A 167 24.89 7.84 -15.83
C GLN A 167 23.78 7.71 -14.78
N LEU A 168 23.98 6.89 -13.72
CA LEU A 168 23.02 6.73 -12.64
C LEU A 168 22.76 8.07 -11.92
N THR A 169 23.81 8.81 -11.61
CA THR A 169 23.68 10.13 -10.96
C THR A 169 22.93 11.13 -11.86
N ALA A 170 23.25 11.18 -13.15
CA ALA A 170 22.56 12.04 -14.12
C ALA A 170 21.08 11.66 -14.28
N ALA A 171 20.76 10.37 -14.21
CA ALA A 171 19.39 9.84 -14.26
C ALA A 171 18.63 10.00 -12.92
N GLY A 172 19.20 10.68 -11.92
CA GLY A 172 18.54 11.05 -10.67
C GLY A 172 18.54 9.97 -9.58
N TYR A 173 19.38 8.93 -9.72
CA TYR A 173 19.55 7.93 -8.66
C TYR A 173 20.35 8.49 -7.50
N ILE A 174 20.01 8.06 -6.28
CA ILE A 174 20.69 8.42 -5.04
C ILE A 174 21.75 7.37 -4.71
N ARG A 175 22.96 7.82 -4.41
CA ARG A 175 24.04 6.95 -3.98
C ARG A 175 23.94 6.64 -2.49
N ALA A 176 23.65 5.39 -2.13
CA ALA A 176 23.44 4.94 -0.76
C ALA A 176 24.74 4.85 0.09
N ASP A 177 25.90 4.72 -0.56
CA ASP A 177 27.22 4.58 0.07
C ASP A 177 28.08 5.86 0.02
N ALA A 178 27.50 7.02 -0.33
CA ALA A 178 28.28 8.27 -0.43
C ALA A 178 28.77 8.73 0.95
N PRO A 179 29.99 9.33 1.02
CA PRO A 179 30.46 9.97 2.26
C PRO A 179 29.48 11.04 2.71
N GLY A 180 28.92 10.89 3.92
CA GLY A 180 27.82 11.71 4.43
C GLY A 180 26.42 11.11 4.25
N ALA A 181 26.24 10.07 3.45
CA ALA A 181 25.01 9.29 3.42
C ALA A 181 24.76 8.55 4.75
N GLU A 182 25.81 8.29 5.50
CA GLU A 182 25.74 7.74 6.88
C GLU A 182 25.02 8.71 7.84
N THR A 183 25.11 10.02 7.63
CA THR A 183 24.32 11.02 8.34
C THR A 183 22.85 10.99 7.95
N LEU A 184 22.52 10.41 6.82
CA LEU A 184 21.18 10.21 6.29
C LEU A 184 20.57 8.83 6.69
N GLY A 185 21.27 8.03 7.53
CA GLY A 185 20.76 6.74 8.02
C GLY A 185 20.84 5.60 7.00
N SER A 186 21.51 5.79 5.85
CA SER A 186 21.67 4.72 4.88
C SER A 186 22.67 3.68 5.39
N SER A 187 22.32 2.41 5.23
CA SER A 187 23.16 1.25 5.58
C SER A 187 24.36 1.06 4.64
N GLY A 188 24.53 1.92 3.65
CA GLY A 188 25.45 1.72 2.54
C GLY A 188 24.99 0.62 1.57
N LEU A 189 23.77 0.13 1.75
CA LEU A 189 23.11 -0.88 0.93
C LEU A 189 21.96 -0.28 0.13
N VAL A 190 21.61 -0.90 -0.97
CA VAL A 190 20.41 -0.54 -1.74
C VAL A 190 19.19 -1.17 -1.06
N GLU A 191 18.28 -0.35 -0.58
CA GLU A 191 17.07 -0.75 0.15
C GLU A 191 15.78 -0.54 -0.66
N GLY A 192 15.78 0.41 -1.61
CA GLY A 192 14.58 0.78 -2.37
C GLY A 192 14.86 1.32 -3.77
N ALA A 193 13.79 1.47 -4.54
CA ALA A 193 13.86 1.98 -5.90
C ALA A 193 14.46 3.39 -5.97
N GLY A 194 15.26 3.65 -7.02
CA GLY A 194 15.95 4.93 -7.22
C GLY A 194 17.27 5.05 -6.45
N GLN A 195 17.76 3.98 -5.82
CA GLN A 195 19.02 3.94 -5.10
C GLN A 195 20.06 3.10 -5.82
N PHE A 196 21.35 3.43 -5.62
CA PHE A 196 22.48 2.59 -6.02
C PHE A 196 23.61 2.65 -4.98
N ALA A 197 24.46 1.61 -4.94
CA ALA A 197 25.63 1.55 -4.08
C ALA A 197 26.82 0.95 -4.84
N VAL A 198 28.04 1.38 -4.51
CA VAL A 198 29.27 0.89 -5.13
C VAL A 198 30.17 0.26 -4.08
N ARG A 199 30.51 -1.01 -4.26
CA ARG A 199 31.33 -1.77 -3.30
C ARG A 199 32.45 -2.49 -4.03
N GLY A 200 33.63 -1.88 -4.07
CA GLY A 200 34.76 -2.43 -4.84
C GLY A 200 34.43 -2.53 -6.34
N GLY A 201 34.41 -3.75 -6.88
CA GLY A 201 34.02 -4.06 -8.25
C GLY A 201 32.54 -4.32 -8.47
N ILE A 202 31.67 -4.04 -7.50
CA ILE A 202 30.24 -4.34 -7.57
C ILE A 202 29.43 -3.03 -7.53
N VAL A 203 28.47 -2.92 -8.43
CA VAL A 203 27.44 -1.87 -8.41
C VAL A 203 26.09 -2.54 -8.21
N ASP A 204 25.43 -2.19 -7.12
CA ASP A 204 24.04 -2.57 -6.83
C ASP A 204 23.13 -1.41 -7.19
N VAL A 205 22.03 -1.64 -7.89
CA VAL A 205 21.07 -0.61 -8.28
C VAL A 205 19.64 -1.16 -8.22
N ALA A 206 18.73 -0.42 -7.60
CA ALA A 206 17.31 -0.71 -7.67
C ALA A 206 16.63 0.34 -8.56
N ALA A 207 16.18 -0.07 -9.74
CA ALA A 207 15.50 0.83 -10.65
C ALA A 207 13.99 0.87 -10.41
N PRO A 208 13.34 2.04 -10.57
CA PRO A 208 11.88 2.14 -10.56
C PRO A 208 11.23 1.20 -11.57
N SER A 209 11.85 1.06 -12.73
CA SER A 209 11.46 0.06 -13.73
C SER A 209 12.66 -0.33 -14.57
N MET A 210 12.72 -1.59 -14.99
CA MET A 210 13.74 -2.05 -15.93
C MET A 210 13.19 -3.12 -16.88
N ARG A 211 13.84 -3.25 -18.03
CA ARG A 211 13.64 -4.37 -18.96
C ARG A 211 14.85 -5.27 -18.87
N ILE A 212 14.62 -6.56 -18.70
CA ILE A 212 15.68 -7.55 -18.56
C ILE A 212 15.61 -8.58 -19.68
N MET A 213 16.77 -9.13 -20.03
CA MET A 213 16.89 -10.31 -20.87
C MET A 213 17.58 -11.42 -20.09
N ARG A 214 16.86 -12.53 -19.91
CA ARG A 214 17.35 -13.70 -19.18
C ARG A 214 18.37 -14.50 -20.00
N ALA A 215 19.03 -15.44 -19.34
CA ALA A 215 20.00 -16.31 -19.98
C ALA A 215 19.39 -17.18 -21.10
N ASP A 216 18.12 -17.56 -21.00
CA ASP A 216 17.34 -18.31 -21.99
C ASP A 216 16.85 -17.45 -23.17
N GLY A 217 17.11 -16.14 -23.15
CA GLY A 217 16.66 -15.18 -24.16
C GLY A 217 15.24 -14.65 -23.92
N SER A 218 14.55 -15.08 -22.87
CA SER A 218 13.26 -14.51 -22.50
C SER A 218 13.41 -13.07 -22.01
N ARG A 219 12.37 -12.25 -22.26
CA ARG A 219 12.33 -10.84 -21.87
C ARG A 219 11.25 -10.63 -20.81
N ASP A 220 11.56 -9.78 -19.86
CA ASP A 220 10.66 -9.41 -18.80
C ASP A 220 10.86 -7.93 -18.44
N GLY A 221 9.96 -7.34 -17.65
CA GLY A 221 10.07 -5.96 -17.22
C GLY A 221 9.30 -5.68 -15.94
N GLY A 222 9.84 -4.79 -15.14
CA GLY A 222 9.25 -4.40 -13.84
C GLY A 222 10.26 -3.68 -12.96
N ALA A 223 9.88 -3.47 -11.71
CA ALA A 223 10.78 -2.93 -10.68
C ALA A 223 11.64 -4.09 -10.12
N PHE A 224 12.93 -4.01 -10.35
CA PHE A 224 13.89 -5.02 -9.88
C PHE A 224 15.11 -4.35 -9.26
N ALA A 225 15.83 -5.09 -8.42
CA ALA A 225 17.16 -4.71 -7.98
C ALA A 225 18.21 -5.58 -8.71
N LEU A 226 19.25 -4.92 -9.23
CA LEU A 226 20.26 -5.47 -10.11
C LEU A 226 21.64 -5.33 -9.47
N ARG A 227 22.37 -6.43 -9.39
CA ARG A 227 23.77 -6.47 -9.02
C ARG A 227 24.62 -6.64 -10.27
N ILE A 228 25.60 -5.77 -10.48
CA ILE A 228 26.51 -5.74 -11.61
C ILE A 228 27.93 -5.94 -11.06
N GLU A 229 28.59 -7.01 -11.45
CA GLU A 229 29.96 -7.32 -11.06
C GLU A 229 30.90 -6.96 -12.22
N PHE A 230 31.92 -6.15 -11.94
CA PHE A 230 32.88 -5.69 -12.89
C PHE A 230 34.23 -6.40 -12.72
N PHE A 231 34.86 -6.74 -13.84
CA PHE A 231 36.26 -7.12 -13.90
C PHE A 231 37.04 -6.05 -14.73
N GLY A 232 37.71 -5.13 -14.02
CA GLY A 232 38.21 -3.91 -14.63
C GLY A 232 37.05 -2.99 -15.04
N ASP A 233 37.03 -2.62 -16.33
CA ASP A 233 35.97 -1.78 -16.90
C ASP A 233 34.86 -2.58 -17.60
N GLU A 234 34.99 -3.92 -17.66
CA GLU A 234 34.03 -4.81 -18.30
C GLU A 234 33.08 -5.43 -17.30
N VAL A 235 31.81 -5.64 -17.71
CA VAL A 235 30.80 -6.33 -16.92
C VAL A 235 31.05 -7.84 -17.00
N ASP A 236 31.42 -8.46 -15.87
CA ASP A 236 31.67 -9.92 -15.78
C ASP A 236 30.36 -10.69 -15.54
N ARG A 237 29.52 -10.20 -14.58
CA ARG A 237 28.27 -10.86 -14.22
C ARG A 237 27.17 -9.86 -13.89
N MET A 238 25.95 -10.27 -14.15
CA MET A 238 24.77 -9.53 -13.77
C MET A 238 23.70 -10.46 -13.19
N GLY A 239 23.06 -10.04 -12.10
CA GLY A 239 21.98 -10.83 -11.50
C GLY A 239 20.97 -9.97 -10.75
N LEU A 240 19.74 -10.41 -10.76
CA LEU A 240 18.69 -9.83 -9.91
C LEU A 240 18.95 -10.23 -8.46
N PHE A 241 18.78 -9.31 -7.53
CA PHE A 241 18.91 -9.62 -6.10
C PHE A 241 17.71 -9.10 -5.31
N ASP A 242 17.49 -9.69 -4.16
CA ASP A 242 16.47 -9.23 -3.23
C ASP A 242 17.07 -8.18 -2.28
N PRO A 243 16.57 -6.92 -2.27
CA PRO A 243 17.09 -5.87 -1.39
C PRO A 243 17.00 -6.21 0.10
N ALA A 244 16.01 -7.01 0.51
CA ALA A 244 15.83 -7.40 1.91
C ALA A 244 16.89 -8.41 2.39
N THR A 245 17.23 -9.38 1.55
CA THR A 245 18.21 -10.44 1.88
C THR A 245 19.59 -10.21 1.27
N GLN A 246 19.73 -9.23 0.37
CA GLN A 246 20.96 -8.92 -0.36
C GLN A 246 21.50 -10.10 -1.20
N ARG A 247 20.70 -11.13 -1.45
CA ARG A 247 21.09 -12.34 -2.20
C ARG A 247 20.66 -12.27 -3.65
N VAL A 248 21.54 -12.68 -4.55
CA VAL A 248 21.22 -12.84 -5.96
C VAL A 248 20.24 -14.01 -6.13
N THR A 249 19.14 -13.73 -6.81
CA THR A 249 18.04 -14.69 -7.04
C THR A 249 18.08 -15.29 -8.44
N GLU A 250 18.56 -14.53 -9.43
CA GLU A 250 18.54 -14.92 -10.84
C GLU A 250 19.68 -14.25 -11.62
N GLN A 251 20.30 -14.95 -12.57
CA GLN A 251 21.30 -14.39 -13.48
C GLN A 251 20.64 -13.88 -14.76
N ILE A 252 21.07 -12.72 -15.24
CA ILE A 252 20.55 -12.09 -16.47
C ILE A 252 21.69 -11.69 -17.42
N LYS A 253 21.37 -11.50 -18.73
CA LYS A 253 22.32 -11.10 -19.75
C LYS A 253 22.41 -9.60 -19.98
N SER A 254 21.28 -8.92 -19.97
CA SER A 254 21.24 -7.47 -20.17
C SER A 254 20.07 -6.85 -19.45
N ALA A 255 20.22 -5.57 -19.11
CA ALA A 255 19.18 -4.77 -18.51
C ALA A 255 19.17 -3.36 -19.12
N VAL A 256 17.96 -2.79 -19.24
CA VAL A 256 17.76 -1.37 -19.56
C VAL A 256 16.96 -0.77 -18.40
N LEU A 257 17.54 0.21 -17.72
CA LEU A 257 16.98 0.85 -16.54
C LEU A 257 16.30 2.17 -16.92
N SER A 258 15.17 2.47 -16.29
CA SER A 258 14.52 3.79 -16.35
C SER A 258 15.32 4.81 -15.54
N PRO A 259 15.17 6.13 -15.79
CA PRO A 259 15.62 7.13 -14.83
C PRO A 259 14.88 6.97 -13.50
N ALA A 260 15.43 7.53 -12.42
CA ALA A 260 14.84 7.52 -11.08
C ALA A 260 13.98 8.76 -10.81
N ARG A 261 14.00 9.76 -11.69
CA ARG A 261 13.23 11.00 -11.56
C ARG A 261 12.49 11.32 -12.85
N GLU A 262 11.27 11.82 -12.70
CA GLU A 262 10.45 12.29 -13.84
C GLU A 262 10.93 13.66 -14.37
N LEU A 263 11.45 14.53 -13.47
CA LEU A 263 12.07 15.79 -13.84
C LEU A 263 13.59 15.71 -13.60
N LEU A 264 14.32 15.83 -14.67
CA LEU A 264 15.78 15.88 -14.69
C LEU A 264 16.20 17.25 -15.24
N ALA A 265 16.71 18.10 -14.36
CA ALA A 265 17.22 19.43 -14.74
C ALA A 265 18.75 19.39 -14.78
N GLY A 266 19.31 19.70 -15.94
CA GLY A 266 20.72 19.90 -16.12
C GLY A 266 21.19 21.28 -15.63
N LYS A 267 22.45 21.59 -15.86
CA LYS A 267 23.06 22.83 -15.36
C LYS A 267 22.47 24.07 -16.03
N ASP A 268 22.08 23.96 -17.30
CA ASP A 268 21.53 25.08 -18.09
C ASP A 268 20.09 25.38 -17.64
N GLU A 269 19.26 24.35 -17.40
CA GLU A 269 17.91 24.48 -16.89
C GLU A 269 17.91 25.05 -15.46
N LEU A 270 18.77 24.54 -14.58
CA LEU A 270 18.94 25.09 -13.22
C LEU A 270 19.36 26.55 -13.25
N THR A 271 20.24 26.96 -14.18
CA THR A 271 20.67 28.36 -14.37
C THR A 271 19.50 29.23 -14.82
N ALA A 272 18.67 28.73 -15.75
CA ALA A 272 17.46 29.44 -16.21
C ALA A 272 16.43 29.61 -15.08
N ILE A 273 16.21 28.56 -14.28
CA ILE A 273 15.33 28.61 -13.10
C ILE A 273 15.86 29.62 -12.08
N ALA A 274 17.17 29.61 -11.78
CA ALA A 274 17.79 30.55 -10.83
C ALA A 274 17.64 32.01 -11.32
N ALA A 275 17.78 32.26 -12.62
CA ALA A 275 17.53 33.58 -13.19
C ALA A 275 16.06 34.00 -13.06
N ALA A 276 15.12 33.08 -13.25
CA ALA A 276 13.68 33.34 -13.09
C ALA A 276 13.34 33.67 -11.63
N VAL A 277 13.84 32.90 -10.66
CA VAL A 277 13.66 33.12 -9.21
C VAL A 277 14.24 34.50 -8.80
N LYS A 278 15.49 34.79 -9.16
CA LYS A 278 16.13 36.09 -8.90
C LYS A 278 15.38 37.27 -9.51
N SER A 279 14.78 37.10 -10.71
CA SER A 279 13.97 38.13 -11.34
C SER A 279 12.66 38.37 -10.58
N LEU A 280 12.00 37.29 -10.11
CA LEU A 280 10.76 37.37 -9.34
C LEU A 280 11.01 37.99 -7.96
N ARG A 281 12.09 37.57 -7.28
CA ARG A 281 12.50 38.10 -5.99
C ARG A 281 12.68 39.62 -5.98
N ARG A 282 13.26 40.21 -7.05
CA ARG A 282 13.43 41.67 -7.20
C ARG A 282 12.09 42.43 -7.28
N LYS A 283 11.01 41.78 -7.71
CA LYS A 283 9.68 42.40 -7.87
C LYS A 283 8.79 42.21 -6.65
N THR A 284 9.09 41.22 -5.83
CA THR A 284 8.30 40.84 -4.65
C THR A 284 8.53 41.79 -3.51
N LYS A 285 7.43 42.33 -2.92
CA LYS A 285 7.45 43.24 -1.75
C LYS A 285 6.99 42.54 -0.46
N ASP A 286 6.28 41.40 -0.59
CA ASP A 286 5.82 40.61 0.55
C ASP A 286 7.04 39.92 1.21
N PRO A 287 7.29 40.19 2.53
CA PRO A 287 8.43 39.60 3.21
C PRO A 287 8.44 38.07 3.26
N ARG A 288 7.25 37.44 3.33
CA ARG A 288 7.11 35.97 3.41
C ARG A 288 7.50 35.33 2.09
N VAL A 289 6.93 35.83 0.97
CA VAL A 289 7.28 35.37 -0.36
C VAL A 289 8.76 35.67 -0.69
N ALA A 290 9.26 36.78 -0.21
CA ALA A 290 10.70 37.13 -0.36
C ALA A 290 11.59 36.08 0.27
N GLU A 291 11.27 35.65 1.49
CA GLU A 291 12.02 34.62 2.22
C GLU A 291 11.97 33.25 1.53
N GLU A 292 10.80 32.85 0.99
CA GLU A 292 10.65 31.62 0.19
C GLU A 292 11.55 31.65 -1.06
N LEU A 293 11.50 32.74 -1.84
CA LEU A 293 12.32 32.89 -3.03
C LEU A 293 13.83 32.98 -2.72
N ASP A 294 14.21 33.56 -1.58
CA ASP A 294 15.60 33.56 -1.12
C ASP A 294 16.06 32.14 -0.77
N GLY A 295 15.19 31.32 -0.14
CA GLY A 295 15.43 29.90 0.11
C GLY A 295 15.58 29.09 -1.16
N GLU A 296 14.70 29.30 -2.14
CA GLU A 296 14.81 28.65 -3.47
C GLU A 296 16.13 29.04 -4.18
N SER A 297 16.51 30.32 -4.13
CA SER A 297 17.77 30.82 -4.71
C SER A 297 18.98 30.15 -4.07
N ALA A 298 19.00 30.02 -2.74
CA ALA A 298 20.09 29.37 -2.02
C ALA A 298 20.18 27.85 -2.37
N ALA A 299 19.05 27.15 -2.48
CA ALA A 299 19.02 25.75 -2.89
C ALA A 299 19.55 25.56 -4.33
N LEU A 300 19.15 26.43 -5.25
CA LEU A 300 19.64 26.43 -6.63
C LEU A 300 21.14 26.73 -6.72
N ASP A 301 21.61 27.74 -6.00
CA ASP A 301 23.03 28.09 -5.95
C ASP A 301 23.87 26.94 -5.38
N THR A 302 23.37 26.20 -4.38
CA THR A 302 24.00 25.00 -3.83
C THR A 302 24.04 23.88 -4.86
N ALA A 303 22.93 23.59 -5.52
CA ALA A 303 22.82 22.55 -6.54
C ALA A 303 23.77 22.82 -7.73
N LEU A 304 23.87 24.07 -8.15
CA LEU A 304 24.78 24.49 -9.24
C LEU A 304 26.26 24.37 -8.84
N ALA A 305 26.63 24.61 -7.58
CA ALA A 305 28.01 24.60 -7.08
C ALA A 305 28.51 23.19 -6.76
N ALA A 306 27.72 22.43 -6.01
CA ALA A 306 28.12 21.14 -5.43
C ALA A 306 27.36 19.92 -6.01
N GLY A 307 26.39 20.17 -6.89
CA GLY A 307 25.39 19.16 -7.22
C GLY A 307 24.37 19.02 -6.07
N GLY A 308 23.32 18.29 -6.32
CA GLY A 308 22.29 18.02 -5.33
C GLY A 308 20.89 18.14 -5.90
N GLU A 309 19.93 17.65 -5.13
CA GLU A 309 18.53 17.61 -5.52
C GLU A 309 17.85 18.96 -5.31
N VAL A 310 17.19 19.46 -6.36
CA VAL A 310 16.24 20.57 -6.26
C VAL A 310 14.82 20.00 -6.14
N ARG A 311 14.14 20.30 -5.03
CA ARG A 311 12.88 19.63 -4.65
C ARG A 311 11.62 20.26 -5.24
N PHE A 312 11.69 21.52 -5.66
CA PHE A 312 10.59 22.32 -6.21
C PHE A 312 10.62 22.44 -7.76
N LEU A 313 11.23 21.47 -8.45
CA LEU A 313 11.30 21.48 -9.92
C LEU A 313 9.91 21.47 -10.58
N ASP A 314 8.90 20.85 -9.94
CA ASP A 314 7.53 20.86 -10.43
C ASP A 314 6.99 22.26 -10.67
N LYS A 315 7.35 23.23 -9.83
CA LYS A 315 7.00 24.64 -9.95
C LYS A 315 7.50 25.26 -11.27
N TYR A 316 8.61 24.73 -11.79
CA TYR A 316 9.28 25.24 -12.99
C TYR A 316 9.37 24.21 -14.13
N ILE A 317 8.42 23.27 -14.21
CA ILE A 317 8.41 22.21 -15.24
C ILE A 317 8.53 22.77 -16.65
N SER A 318 7.95 23.93 -16.92
CA SER A 318 8.03 24.62 -18.20
C SER A 318 9.43 25.17 -18.56
N LEU A 319 10.37 25.16 -17.60
CA LEU A 319 11.78 25.51 -17.81
C LEU A 319 12.70 24.30 -17.78
N VAL A 320 12.22 23.15 -17.31
CA VAL A 320 12.98 21.89 -17.32
C VAL A 320 12.94 21.23 -18.70
N TYR A 321 11.79 21.30 -19.35
CA TYR A 321 11.62 20.73 -20.69
C TYR A 321 11.09 21.78 -21.64
N ASP A 322 11.78 21.98 -22.77
CA ASP A 322 11.35 22.85 -23.87
C ASP A 322 10.12 22.30 -24.57
N GLU A 323 10.03 20.97 -24.68
CA GLU A 323 8.89 20.26 -25.24
C GLU A 323 7.86 19.95 -24.14
N LYS A 324 6.66 20.51 -24.30
CA LYS A 324 5.53 20.21 -23.39
C LYS A 324 4.87 18.92 -23.79
N ALA A 325 5.21 17.83 -23.12
CA ALA A 325 4.66 16.50 -23.34
C ALA A 325 3.73 16.06 -22.20
N CYS A 326 2.75 15.23 -22.53
CA CYS A 326 1.85 14.57 -21.60
C CYS A 326 1.77 13.05 -21.91
N LEU A 327 1.02 12.27 -21.13
CA LEU A 327 0.89 10.84 -21.37
C LEU A 327 0.47 10.50 -22.80
N LEU A 328 -0.39 11.32 -23.40
CA LEU A 328 -0.93 11.08 -24.74
C LEU A 328 0.15 11.03 -25.83
N ASP A 329 1.28 11.68 -25.61
CA ASP A 329 2.40 11.72 -26.57
C ASP A 329 3.23 10.42 -26.61
N TYR A 330 2.98 9.50 -25.69
CA TYR A 330 3.60 8.18 -25.65
C TYR A 330 2.88 7.12 -26.49
N PHE A 331 1.65 7.43 -26.97
CA PHE A 331 0.86 6.48 -27.73
C PHE A 331 1.10 6.58 -29.23
N SER A 332 1.23 5.41 -29.87
CA SER A 332 1.30 5.31 -31.32
C SER A 332 -0.01 5.78 -31.96
N PRO A 333 0.02 6.40 -33.16
CA PRO A 333 -1.19 6.70 -33.92
C PRO A 333 -2.11 5.51 -34.18
N MET A 334 -1.60 4.29 -34.06
CA MET A 334 -2.35 3.04 -34.20
C MET A 334 -3.01 2.57 -32.90
N SER A 335 -2.72 3.21 -31.77
CA SER A 335 -3.29 2.82 -30.47
C SER A 335 -4.80 3.07 -30.44
N LEU A 336 -5.53 2.16 -29.83
CA LEU A 336 -6.97 2.31 -29.57
C LEU A 336 -7.19 3.13 -28.30
N CYS A 337 -8.17 4.02 -28.33
CA CYS A 337 -8.61 4.78 -27.17
C CYS A 337 -10.03 4.36 -26.79
N LEU A 338 -10.22 3.92 -25.55
CA LEU A 338 -11.54 3.64 -24.96
C LEU A 338 -11.85 4.74 -23.95
N VAL A 339 -13.02 5.35 -24.01
CA VAL A 339 -13.48 6.35 -23.03
C VAL A 339 -14.72 5.82 -22.35
N ARG A 340 -14.65 5.65 -21.04
CA ARG A 340 -15.75 5.14 -20.23
C ARG A 340 -16.50 6.30 -19.57
N GLY A 341 -17.81 6.39 -19.85
CA GLY A 341 -18.63 7.47 -19.30
C GLY A 341 -18.22 8.85 -19.80
N ASN A 342 -18.34 9.09 -21.10
CA ASN A 342 -17.86 10.30 -21.76
C ASN A 342 -18.32 11.62 -21.08
N ALA A 343 -19.54 11.68 -20.58
CA ALA A 343 -20.06 12.85 -19.86
C ALA A 343 -19.30 13.08 -18.54
N ALA A 344 -19.09 12.02 -17.75
CA ALA A 344 -18.37 12.10 -16.47
C ALA A 344 -16.89 12.45 -16.68
N VAL A 345 -16.26 11.91 -17.73
CA VAL A 345 -14.89 12.26 -18.14
C VAL A 345 -14.80 13.75 -18.50
N ALA A 346 -15.77 14.27 -19.27
CA ALA A 346 -15.80 15.68 -19.63
C ALA A 346 -16.03 16.59 -18.41
N ASP A 347 -16.87 16.19 -17.47
CA ASP A 347 -17.13 16.97 -16.25
C ASP A 347 -15.91 16.97 -15.32
N ARG A 348 -15.24 15.82 -15.14
CA ARG A 348 -13.96 15.77 -14.42
C ARG A 348 -12.92 16.68 -15.05
N LEU A 349 -12.82 16.67 -16.37
CA LEU A 349 -11.86 17.50 -17.10
C LEU A 349 -12.10 18.98 -16.86
N LYS A 350 -13.37 19.44 -16.95
CA LYS A 350 -13.73 20.83 -16.63
C LYS A 350 -13.41 21.21 -15.20
N ALA A 351 -13.71 20.32 -14.25
CA ALA A 351 -13.39 20.54 -12.85
C ALA A 351 -11.87 20.65 -12.63
N ALA A 352 -11.09 19.77 -13.25
CA ALA A 352 -9.62 19.79 -13.17
C ALA A 352 -9.03 21.08 -13.77
N GLU A 353 -9.48 21.52 -14.95
CA GLU A 353 -9.06 22.79 -15.53
C GLU A 353 -9.39 23.99 -14.64
N TRP A 354 -10.59 24.01 -14.06
CA TRP A 354 -11.00 25.08 -13.14
C TRP A 354 -10.12 25.13 -11.91
N HIS A 355 -9.83 23.97 -11.29
CA HIS A 355 -8.98 23.88 -10.11
C HIS A 355 -7.54 24.28 -10.42
N ALA A 356 -6.98 23.80 -11.51
CA ALA A 356 -5.62 24.14 -11.93
C ALA A 356 -5.48 25.66 -12.25
N ALA A 357 -6.47 26.24 -12.92
CA ALA A 357 -6.48 27.68 -13.21
C ALA A 357 -6.54 28.52 -11.94
N LYS A 358 -7.39 28.12 -10.97
CA LYS A 358 -7.52 28.81 -9.68
C LYS A 358 -6.23 28.71 -8.85
N GLU A 359 -5.60 27.54 -8.79
CA GLU A 359 -4.33 27.33 -8.09
C GLU A 359 -3.20 28.18 -8.72
N ALA A 360 -3.11 28.19 -10.04
CA ALA A 360 -2.17 29.02 -10.78
C ALA A 360 -2.41 30.53 -10.51
N GLU A 361 -3.67 30.98 -10.50
CA GLU A 361 -4.04 32.37 -10.19
C GLU A 361 -3.64 32.75 -8.75
N GLU A 362 -3.88 31.90 -7.79
CA GLU A 362 -3.47 32.11 -6.39
C GLU A 362 -1.95 32.24 -6.27
N MET A 363 -1.16 31.36 -6.91
CA MET A 363 0.30 31.42 -6.89
C MET A 363 0.87 32.65 -7.62
N VAL A 364 0.27 33.06 -8.72
CA VAL A 364 0.69 34.27 -9.45
C VAL A 364 0.34 35.52 -8.67
N SER A 365 -0.87 35.59 -8.09
CA SER A 365 -1.32 36.76 -7.30
C SER A 365 -0.54 36.93 -6.01
N SER A 366 -0.16 35.83 -5.34
CA SER A 366 0.75 35.87 -4.18
C SER A 366 2.19 36.24 -4.53
N GLY A 367 2.57 36.15 -5.81
CA GLY A 367 3.90 36.47 -6.28
C GLY A 367 4.92 35.34 -6.10
N VAL A 368 4.46 34.13 -5.85
CA VAL A 368 5.30 32.92 -5.66
C VAL A 368 5.86 32.44 -7.00
N ILE A 369 5.15 32.68 -8.12
CA ILE A 369 5.58 32.32 -9.47
C ILE A 369 5.21 33.41 -10.48
N ALA A 370 5.95 33.52 -11.58
CA ALA A 370 5.58 34.38 -12.70
C ALA A 370 4.58 33.65 -13.61
N GLY A 371 3.50 34.35 -14.03
CA GLY A 371 2.38 33.73 -14.75
C GLY A 371 2.75 32.95 -16.01
N LYS A 372 3.82 33.33 -16.69
CA LYS A 372 4.33 32.62 -17.86
C LYS A 372 4.89 31.20 -17.57
N TYR A 373 5.10 30.86 -16.30
CA TYR A 373 5.61 29.57 -15.87
C TYR A 373 4.55 28.72 -15.15
N ALA A 374 3.41 29.31 -14.79
CA ALA A 374 2.33 28.66 -14.04
C ALA A 374 1.42 27.82 -14.98
N GLU A 375 2.01 26.90 -15.71
CA GLU A 375 1.30 25.98 -16.61
C GLU A 375 1.82 24.57 -16.39
N TYR A 376 0.93 23.67 -15.91
CA TYR A 376 1.30 22.33 -15.44
C TYR A 376 0.60 21.19 -16.18
N SER A 377 -0.34 21.53 -17.08
CA SER A 377 -1.09 20.56 -17.87
C SER A 377 -1.41 21.07 -19.26
N ALA A 378 -1.60 20.16 -20.20
CA ALA A 378 -2.10 20.49 -21.52
C ALA A 378 -3.60 20.91 -21.44
N PRO A 379 -4.10 21.75 -22.35
CA PRO A 379 -5.49 22.15 -22.38
C PRO A 379 -6.40 20.95 -22.71
N ALA A 380 -7.67 20.98 -22.26
CA ALA A 380 -8.66 19.93 -22.50
C ALA A 380 -8.85 19.58 -23.99
N SER A 381 -8.67 20.57 -24.87
CA SER A 381 -8.71 20.37 -26.32
C SER A 381 -7.68 19.33 -26.81
N ARG A 382 -6.59 19.09 -26.06
CA ARG A 382 -5.58 18.09 -26.42
C ARG A 382 -6.14 16.68 -26.40
N LEU A 383 -6.97 16.34 -25.40
CA LEU A 383 -7.65 15.04 -25.35
C LEU A 383 -8.61 14.88 -26.53
N SER A 384 -9.40 15.91 -26.85
CA SER A 384 -10.30 15.90 -28.03
C SER A 384 -9.53 15.76 -29.35
N GLN A 385 -8.37 16.40 -29.47
CA GLN A 385 -7.50 16.23 -30.63
C GLN A 385 -6.91 14.82 -30.71
N PHE A 386 -6.53 14.23 -29.57
CA PHE A 386 -6.06 12.85 -29.50
C PHE A 386 -7.15 11.89 -29.99
N MET A 387 -8.36 12.02 -29.43
CA MET A 387 -9.52 11.22 -29.82
C MET A 387 -9.88 11.33 -31.32
N SER A 388 -9.68 12.50 -31.93
CA SER A 388 -9.93 12.70 -33.35
C SER A 388 -8.85 12.15 -34.29
N ARG A 389 -7.65 11.88 -33.76
CA ARG A 389 -6.51 11.29 -34.49
C ARG A 389 -6.37 9.79 -34.29
N HIS A 390 -6.94 9.27 -33.24
CA HIS A 390 -6.88 7.85 -32.87
C HIS A 390 -8.23 7.19 -33.02
N THR A 391 -8.23 5.89 -33.29
CA THR A 391 -9.47 5.10 -33.25
C THR A 391 -10.02 5.14 -31.83
N THR A 392 -11.18 5.77 -31.66
CA THR A 392 -11.76 5.99 -30.34
C THR A 392 -13.12 5.28 -30.22
N VAL A 393 -13.32 4.55 -29.13
CA VAL A 393 -14.61 3.95 -28.77
C VAL A 393 -15.09 4.58 -27.47
N LEU A 394 -16.30 5.15 -27.53
CA LEU A 394 -16.99 5.74 -26.39
C LEU A 394 -17.91 4.68 -25.80
N LEU A 395 -17.76 4.37 -24.53
CA LEU A 395 -18.55 3.39 -23.81
C LEU A 395 -19.46 4.12 -22.82
N ASP A 396 -20.74 4.21 -23.17
CA ASP A 396 -21.75 4.88 -22.34
C ASP A 396 -22.95 3.98 -22.08
N SER A 397 -23.54 4.05 -20.90
CA SER A 397 -24.75 3.28 -20.56
C SER A 397 -25.98 3.79 -21.32
N LEU A 398 -26.05 5.11 -21.55
CA LEU A 398 -27.16 5.80 -22.21
C LEU A 398 -26.63 6.83 -23.21
N MET A 399 -27.43 7.12 -24.22
CA MET A 399 -27.13 8.14 -25.21
C MET A 399 -27.32 9.53 -24.57
N GLN A 400 -26.32 10.10 -23.94
CA GLN A 400 -26.39 11.41 -23.30
C GLN A 400 -25.42 12.41 -23.97
N GLY A 401 -25.92 13.61 -24.26
CA GLY A 401 -25.13 14.83 -24.40
C GLY A 401 -24.13 14.95 -25.55
N MET A 402 -24.31 14.23 -26.65
CA MET A 402 -23.40 14.29 -27.81
C MET A 402 -23.77 15.32 -28.85
N SER A 403 -24.22 16.52 -28.46
CA SER A 403 -24.50 17.56 -29.44
C SER A 403 -23.22 18.09 -30.09
N GLY A 404 -23.08 17.85 -31.39
CA GLY A 404 -21.98 18.38 -32.20
C GLY A 404 -20.83 17.42 -32.52
N THR A 405 -20.81 16.17 -32.03
CA THR A 405 -19.78 15.19 -32.40
C THR A 405 -20.27 14.28 -33.52
N GLU A 406 -19.59 14.29 -34.68
CA GLU A 406 -19.87 13.31 -35.74
C GLU A 406 -19.36 11.92 -35.35
N LEU A 407 -20.27 10.95 -35.25
CA LEU A 407 -19.96 9.56 -34.95
C LEU A 407 -19.60 8.76 -36.21
N GLY A 408 -18.62 7.87 -36.06
CA GLY A 408 -18.27 6.89 -37.09
C GLY A 408 -19.16 5.65 -37.10
N GLY A 409 -19.90 5.42 -36.02
CA GLY A 409 -20.85 4.32 -35.84
C GLY A 409 -21.53 4.36 -34.49
N LEU A 410 -22.69 3.71 -34.40
CA LEU A 410 -23.45 3.50 -33.17
C LEU A 410 -23.80 2.01 -33.04
N TYR A 411 -23.39 1.41 -31.93
CA TYR A 411 -23.60 -0.01 -31.64
C TYR A 411 -24.34 -0.18 -30.33
N GLY A 412 -25.45 -0.91 -30.35
CA GLY A 412 -26.34 -1.06 -29.20
C GLY A 412 -26.37 -2.51 -28.69
N PHE A 413 -25.65 -2.79 -27.63
CA PHE A 413 -25.72 -4.06 -26.95
C PHE A 413 -27.00 -4.14 -26.11
N ARG A 414 -27.52 -5.37 -25.93
CA ARG A 414 -28.68 -5.61 -25.06
C ARG A 414 -28.23 -6.44 -23.88
N THR A 415 -27.77 -5.76 -22.83
CA THR A 415 -27.33 -6.40 -21.59
C THR A 415 -28.22 -6.02 -20.42
N LYS A 416 -28.25 -6.85 -19.40
CA LYS A 416 -28.89 -6.59 -18.14
C LYS A 416 -27.94 -6.89 -17.01
N HIS A 417 -28.11 -6.19 -15.92
CA HIS A 417 -27.43 -6.50 -14.68
C HIS A 417 -28.15 -7.68 -14.00
N SER A 418 -27.42 -8.70 -13.60
CA SER A 418 -27.94 -9.78 -12.78
C SER A 418 -27.74 -9.40 -11.32
N LEU A 419 -28.75 -9.55 -10.48
CA LEU A 419 -28.71 -9.13 -9.09
C LEU A 419 -27.85 -10.04 -8.20
N GLY A 420 -27.37 -11.16 -8.71
CA GLY A 420 -26.63 -12.13 -7.92
C GLY A 420 -27.42 -12.67 -6.71
N SER A 421 -27.21 -13.90 -6.35
CA SER A 421 -27.97 -14.50 -5.22
C SER A 421 -27.42 -14.09 -3.84
N ALA A 422 -26.22 -13.51 -3.75
CA ALA A 422 -25.57 -13.09 -2.50
C ALA A 422 -25.65 -14.13 -1.37
N GLY A 423 -25.48 -15.42 -1.69
CA GLY A 423 -25.59 -16.52 -0.74
C GLY A 423 -27.01 -16.97 -0.39
N ASN A 424 -28.03 -16.52 -1.14
CA ASN A 424 -29.41 -17.00 -0.96
C ASN A 424 -29.75 -18.08 -1.99
N ASP A 425 -29.67 -19.33 -1.57
CA ASP A 425 -29.88 -20.50 -2.44
C ASP A 425 -31.27 -20.55 -3.08
N ALA A 426 -32.31 -20.07 -2.40
CA ALA A 426 -33.66 -20.02 -2.93
C ALA A 426 -33.77 -19.04 -4.11
N LEU A 427 -33.17 -17.86 -4.00
CA LEU A 427 -33.11 -16.87 -5.08
C LEU A 427 -32.26 -17.38 -6.25
N LEU A 428 -31.11 -17.99 -5.95
CA LEU A 428 -30.25 -18.60 -6.97
C LEU A 428 -31.01 -19.63 -7.78
N ARG A 429 -31.76 -20.52 -7.10
CA ARG A 429 -32.54 -21.55 -7.75
C ARG A 429 -33.62 -20.97 -8.66
N GLU A 430 -34.35 -19.95 -8.18
CA GLU A 430 -35.40 -19.29 -8.99
C GLU A 430 -34.79 -18.60 -10.22
N GLU A 431 -33.66 -17.92 -10.04
CA GLU A 431 -32.93 -17.23 -11.14
C GLU A 431 -32.45 -18.25 -12.18
N LEU A 432 -31.84 -19.36 -11.76
CA LEU A 432 -31.39 -20.44 -12.63
C LEU A 432 -32.53 -21.09 -13.40
N GLU A 433 -33.66 -21.36 -12.74
CA GLU A 433 -34.86 -21.93 -13.43
C GLU A 433 -35.35 -20.99 -14.54
N ASN A 434 -35.31 -19.68 -14.31
CA ASN A 434 -35.72 -18.70 -15.32
C ASN A 434 -34.75 -18.66 -16.50
N TYR A 435 -33.44 -18.74 -16.27
CA TYR A 435 -32.44 -18.79 -17.35
C TYR A 435 -32.53 -20.11 -18.16
N VAL A 436 -32.71 -21.25 -17.48
CA VAL A 436 -32.87 -22.54 -18.13
C VAL A 436 -34.11 -22.53 -19.02
N LYS A 437 -35.28 -22.08 -18.51
CA LYS A 437 -36.51 -21.92 -19.30
C LYS A 437 -36.33 -20.97 -20.48
N GLY A 438 -35.51 -19.93 -20.32
CA GLY A 438 -35.14 -18.98 -21.38
C GLY A 438 -34.14 -19.52 -22.42
N GLY A 439 -33.60 -20.72 -22.21
CA GLY A 439 -32.62 -21.36 -23.10
C GLY A 439 -31.26 -20.65 -23.09
N TYR A 440 -30.85 -20.11 -21.96
CA TYR A 440 -29.56 -19.48 -21.76
C TYR A 440 -28.45 -20.51 -21.55
N ARG A 441 -27.23 -20.13 -21.91
CA ARG A 441 -26.00 -20.73 -21.43
C ARG A 441 -25.62 -20.01 -20.15
N ILE A 442 -25.40 -20.76 -19.07
CA ILE A 442 -25.23 -20.14 -17.74
C ILE A 442 -23.83 -20.41 -17.25
N VAL A 443 -23.18 -19.35 -16.77
CA VAL A 443 -21.87 -19.40 -16.11
C VAL A 443 -22.04 -18.90 -14.69
N LEU A 444 -21.75 -19.76 -13.71
CA LEU A 444 -21.83 -19.41 -12.29
C LEU A 444 -20.43 -19.17 -11.73
N MET A 445 -20.15 -17.95 -11.31
CA MET A 445 -18.90 -17.55 -10.67
C MET A 445 -18.98 -17.84 -9.18
N ALA A 446 -18.18 -18.79 -8.69
CA ALA A 446 -18.20 -19.25 -7.31
C ALA A 446 -17.11 -18.60 -6.41
N GLY A 447 -16.09 -17.95 -6.97
CA GLY A 447 -15.05 -17.22 -6.26
C GLY A 447 -13.91 -18.05 -5.67
N SER A 448 -14.03 -19.38 -5.59
CA SER A 448 -12.95 -20.28 -5.16
C SER A 448 -13.16 -21.70 -5.71
N GLU A 449 -12.09 -22.49 -5.80
CA GLU A 449 -12.16 -23.89 -6.26
C GLU A 449 -13.08 -24.74 -5.33
N ALA A 450 -12.97 -24.55 -4.01
CA ALA A 450 -13.81 -25.28 -3.07
C ALA A 450 -15.31 -24.91 -3.20
N SER A 451 -15.59 -23.61 -3.42
CA SER A 451 -16.96 -23.13 -3.64
C SER A 451 -17.51 -23.65 -4.95
N ALA A 452 -16.70 -23.65 -6.02
CA ALA A 452 -17.12 -24.18 -7.34
C ALA A 452 -17.50 -25.66 -7.26
N ALA A 453 -16.68 -26.48 -6.63
CA ALA A 453 -16.99 -27.89 -6.42
C ALA A 453 -18.27 -28.11 -5.59
N ASN A 454 -18.48 -27.33 -4.55
CA ASN A 454 -19.68 -27.40 -3.73
C ASN A 454 -20.94 -27.03 -4.51
N TYR A 455 -20.91 -25.89 -5.23
CA TYR A 455 -22.08 -25.48 -6.03
C TYR A 455 -22.33 -26.40 -7.21
N ALA A 456 -21.32 -26.96 -7.86
CA ALA A 456 -21.51 -27.96 -8.90
C ALA A 456 -22.27 -29.21 -8.37
N GLY A 457 -21.92 -29.65 -7.15
CA GLY A 457 -22.66 -30.73 -6.45
C GLY A 457 -24.09 -30.33 -6.11
N LEU A 458 -24.28 -29.18 -5.46
CA LEU A 458 -25.60 -28.68 -5.06
C LEU A 458 -26.54 -28.46 -6.24
N LEU A 459 -26.07 -27.90 -7.35
CA LEU A 459 -26.85 -27.69 -8.54
C LEU A 459 -27.28 -29.03 -9.20
N THR A 460 -26.41 -30.04 -9.16
CA THR A 460 -26.74 -31.38 -9.62
C THR A 460 -27.82 -32.01 -8.76
N GLU A 461 -27.78 -31.83 -7.41
CA GLU A 461 -28.83 -32.25 -6.48
C GLU A 461 -30.18 -31.57 -6.76
N TRP A 462 -30.15 -30.28 -7.16
CA TRP A 462 -31.36 -29.56 -7.58
C TRP A 462 -31.91 -29.97 -8.96
N GLY A 463 -31.19 -30.83 -9.69
CA GLY A 463 -31.59 -31.35 -11.01
C GLY A 463 -31.16 -30.51 -12.20
N PHE A 464 -30.22 -29.58 -12.03
CA PHE A 464 -29.58 -28.83 -13.11
C PHE A 464 -28.43 -29.65 -13.73
N GLY A 465 -28.23 -29.54 -15.03
CA GLY A 465 -27.01 -30.02 -15.70
C GLY A 465 -25.83 -29.11 -15.35
N ALA A 466 -25.09 -29.41 -14.27
CA ALA A 466 -24.00 -28.59 -13.79
C ALA A 466 -22.66 -29.32 -13.84
N HIS A 467 -21.58 -28.61 -14.14
CA HIS A 467 -20.21 -29.14 -14.13
C HIS A 467 -19.22 -28.09 -13.69
N ASP A 468 -18.17 -28.50 -12.98
CA ASP A 468 -17.02 -27.65 -12.64
C ASP A 468 -16.16 -27.45 -13.89
N ALA A 469 -15.98 -26.18 -14.26
CA ALA A 469 -15.24 -25.76 -15.44
C ALA A 469 -13.90 -25.06 -15.11
N GLY A 470 -13.40 -25.25 -13.89
CA GLY A 470 -12.13 -24.68 -13.41
C GLY A 470 -12.18 -23.17 -13.25
N ASP A 471 -11.12 -22.46 -13.68
CA ASP A 471 -11.06 -21.00 -13.57
C ASP A 471 -11.76 -20.24 -14.71
N GLY A 472 -12.30 -20.94 -15.70
CA GLY A 472 -12.99 -20.35 -16.86
C GLY A 472 -12.07 -19.70 -17.89
N SER A 473 -10.75 -19.72 -17.69
CA SER A 473 -9.79 -19.05 -18.57
C SER A 473 -9.70 -19.66 -19.98
N THR A 474 -10.07 -20.94 -20.11
CA THR A 474 -10.04 -21.69 -21.37
C THR A 474 -11.42 -22.11 -21.86
N LEU A 475 -12.47 -21.73 -21.15
CA LEU A 475 -13.83 -22.12 -21.45
C LEU A 475 -14.42 -21.24 -22.57
N ASP A 476 -14.77 -21.85 -23.71
CA ASP A 476 -15.51 -21.16 -24.77
C ASP A 476 -17.02 -21.17 -24.43
N PRO A 477 -17.73 -20.04 -24.48
CA PRO A 477 -19.20 -20.01 -24.27
C PRO A 477 -19.98 -20.94 -25.17
N ASP A 478 -19.52 -21.19 -26.38
CA ASP A 478 -20.19 -22.06 -27.34
C ASP A 478 -20.11 -23.55 -26.96
N THR A 479 -19.18 -23.92 -26.07
CA THR A 479 -19.07 -25.29 -25.53
C THR A 479 -20.04 -25.56 -24.36
N VAL A 480 -20.60 -24.52 -23.76
CA VAL A 480 -21.62 -24.63 -22.70
C VAL A 480 -22.97 -24.95 -23.34
N GLU A 481 -23.58 -26.09 -23.02
CA GLU A 481 -24.88 -26.47 -23.54
C GLU A 481 -25.98 -25.51 -23.05
N ARG A 482 -26.97 -25.25 -23.87
CA ARG A 482 -28.12 -24.41 -23.49
C ARG A 482 -28.91 -25.07 -22.37
N GLY A 483 -29.16 -24.33 -21.30
CA GLY A 483 -29.85 -24.83 -20.13
C GLY A 483 -28.95 -25.59 -19.15
N SER A 484 -27.64 -25.69 -19.42
CA SER A 484 -26.64 -26.18 -18.45
C SER A 484 -25.91 -25.05 -17.75
N VAL A 485 -25.31 -25.36 -16.61
CA VAL A 485 -24.56 -24.40 -15.77
C VAL A 485 -23.08 -24.82 -15.71
N ALA A 486 -22.22 -24.00 -16.26
CA ALA A 486 -20.78 -24.12 -16.04
C ALA A 486 -20.40 -23.36 -14.75
N VAL A 487 -19.94 -24.08 -13.75
CA VAL A 487 -19.49 -23.46 -12.49
C VAL A 487 -18.00 -23.18 -12.59
N ILE A 488 -17.59 -21.94 -12.32
CA ILE A 488 -16.18 -21.52 -12.40
C ILE A 488 -15.70 -20.97 -11.05
N SER A 489 -14.43 -21.21 -10.74
CA SER A 489 -13.81 -20.75 -9.51
C SER A 489 -13.43 -19.26 -9.53
N ALA A 490 -13.28 -18.65 -10.71
CA ALA A 490 -12.97 -17.23 -10.85
C ALA A 490 -14.24 -16.36 -10.79
N ALA A 491 -14.09 -15.11 -10.32
CA ALA A 491 -15.14 -14.10 -10.35
C ALA A 491 -14.55 -12.71 -10.67
N PRO A 492 -13.93 -12.52 -11.85
CA PRO A 492 -13.20 -11.30 -12.17
C PRO A 492 -14.09 -10.11 -12.51
N LEU A 493 -15.37 -10.33 -12.82
CA LEU A 493 -16.29 -9.32 -13.33
C LEU A 493 -17.56 -9.25 -12.50
N ALA A 494 -18.23 -8.09 -12.55
CA ALA A 494 -19.61 -8.00 -12.09
C ALA A 494 -20.53 -8.90 -12.93
N PRO A 495 -21.60 -9.49 -12.34
CA PRO A 495 -22.51 -10.36 -13.06
C PRO A 495 -23.28 -9.62 -14.17
N PHE A 496 -23.52 -10.28 -15.28
CA PHE A 496 -24.23 -9.69 -16.43
C PHE A 496 -24.96 -10.73 -17.28
N GLU A 497 -26.00 -10.28 -17.94
CA GLU A 497 -26.77 -11.05 -18.91
C GLU A 497 -26.64 -10.43 -20.30
N MET A 498 -26.32 -11.22 -21.29
CA MET A 498 -26.39 -10.85 -22.72
C MET A 498 -27.61 -11.51 -23.37
N THR A 499 -28.62 -10.68 -23.70
CA THR A 499 -29.91 -11.21 -24.13
C THR A 499 -29.91 -11.75 -25.56
N VAL A 500 -29.04 -11.24 -26.43
CA VAL A 500 -28.99 -11.69 -27.85
C VAL A 500 -28.32 -13.05 -28.00
N PRO A 501 -27.06 -13.26 -27.50
CA PRO A 501 -26.45 -14.57 -27.53
C PRO A 501 -27.05 -15.55 -26.49
N ARG A 502 -27.91 -15.05 -25.59
CA ARG A 502 -28.50 -15.79 -24.46
C ARG A 502 -27.42 -16.43 -23.58
N ILE A 503 -26.54 -15.60 -23.06
CA ILE A 503 -25.49 -15.96 -22.08
C ILE A 503 -25.73 -15.18 -20.80
N ALA A 504 -25.79 -15.89 -19.66
CA ALA A 504 -25.90 -15.31 -18.33
C ALA A 504 -24.62 -15.65 -17.55
N VAL A 505 -23.89 -14.63 -17.11
CA VAL A 505 -22.78 -14.74 -16.17
C VAL A 505 -23.29 -14.24 -14.83
N ILE A 506 -23.49 -15.14 -13.90
CA ILE A 506 -24.08 -14.87 -12.59
C ILE A 506 -23.06 -15.18 -11.47
N THR A 507 -23.32 -14.71 -10.27
CA THR A 507 -22.43 -14.95 -9.14
C THR A 507 -23.20 -15.31 -7.88
N VAL A 508 -22.60 -16.17 -7.08
CA VAL A 508 -23.05 -16.43 -5.69
C VAL A 508 -22.47 -15.44 -4.69
N LEU A 509 -21.53 -14.58 -5.12
CA LEU A 509 -20.88 -13.58 -4.31
C LEU A 509 -21.74 -12.30 -4.29
N SER A 510 -21.51 -11.43 -3.30
CA SER A 510 -22.02 -10.05 -3.35
C SER A 510 -21.42 -9.30 -4.55
N GLU A 511 -22.13 -8.29 -5.05
CA GLU A 511 -21.68 -7.51 -6.22
C GLU A 511 -20.29 -6.87 -6.04
N SER A 512 -20.00 -6.44 -4.82
CA SER A 512 -18.69 -5.87 -4.44
C SER A 512 -17.55 -6.88 -4.50
N ARG A 513 -17.86 -8.19 -4.40
CA ARG A 513 -16.89 -9.28 -4.43
C ARG A 513 -16.69 -9.88 -5.83
N ALA A 514 -17.71 -9.84 -6.66
CA ALA A 514 -17.60 -10.26 -8.06
C ALA A 514 -16.85 -9.18 -8.85
N GLY A 515 -15.62 -9.30 -9.03
CA GLY A 515 -14.70 -8.33 -9.65
C GLY A 515 -13.35 -8.26 -8.97
N ALA A 516 -13.29 -8.74 -7.72
CA ALA A 516 -12.10 -8.67 -6.88
C ALA A 516 -11.35 -10.01 -6.73
N VAL A 517 -12.03 -11.15 -6.85
CA VAL A 517 -11.55 -12.49 -6.41
C VAL A 517 -10.41 -13.10 -7.23
N SER A 518 -10.01 -12.51 -8.35
CA SER A 518 -9.16 -13.22 -9.32
C SER A 518 -7.65 -13.01 -9.16
N ALA A 519 -7.20 -11.97 -8.47
CA ALA A 519 -5.77 -11.65 -8.34
C ALA A 519 -5.03 -12.60 -7.38
N SER A 520 -5.71 -13.09 -6.34
CA SER A 520 -5.09 -13.93 -5.28
C SER A 520 -4.79 -15.37 -5.71
N ALA A 521 -5.59 -15.94 -6.62
CA ALA A 521 -5.44 -17.34 -7.02
C ALA A 521 -4.15 -17.63 -7.84
N ARG A 522 -3.68 -16.66 -8.64
CA ARG A 522 -2.43 -16.79 -9.40
C ARG A 522 -1.17 -16.59 -8.57
N ALA A 523 -1.24 -15.79 -7.49
CA ALA A 523 -0.13 -15.62 -6.55
C ALA A 523 0.18 -16.91 -5.77
N ARG A 524 -0.85 -17.76 -5.51
CA ARG A 524 -0.67 -19.07 -4.82
C ARG A 524 0.23 -20.06 -5.56
N LYS A 525 0.29 -20.02 -6.89
CA LYS A 525 1.18 -20.92 -7.67
C LYS A 525 2.65 -20.54 -7.62
N ARG A 526 3.00 -19.35 -7.11
CA ARG A 526 4.38 -18.82 -7.16
C ARG A 526 5.17 -18.87 -5.84
N LYS A 527 4.52 -19.18 -4.69
CA LYS A 527 5.23 -19.21 -3.39
C LYS A 527 4.86 -20.40 -2.51
N LYS A 528 5.47 -21.54 -2.78
CA LYS A 528 5.78 -22.49 -1.72
C LYS A 528 7.14 -22.08 -1.15
N ARG A 529 7.13 -21.17 -0.19
CA ARG A 529 8.35 -20.78 0.54
C ARG A 529 8.53 -21.73 1.72
N GLU A 530 9.62 -22.46 1.70
CA GLU A 530 10.14 -23.16 2.86
C GLU A 530 10.49 -22.15 3.96
N SER A 531 9.97 -22.38 5.17
CA SER A 531 10.31 -21.61 6.35
C SER A 531 11.78 -21.85 6.71
N ALA A 532 12.64 -20.89 6.39
CA ALA A 532 13.99 -20.86 6.92
C ALA A 532 14.01 -19.90 8.12
N THR A 533 14.31 -20.42 9.28
CA THR A 533 14.64 -19.66 10.47
C THR A 533 15.93 -18.90 10.19
N GLU A 534 15.87 -17.61 9.94
CA GLU A 534 17.04 -16.78 9.66
C GLU A 534 17.53 -16.10 10.95
N GLN A 535 18.76 -16.47 11.32
CA GLN A 535 19.60 -15.63 12.18
C GLN A 535 20.00 -14.40 11.37
N ILE A 536 19.67 -13.21 11.92
CA ILE A 536 20.03 -11.92 11.33
C ILE A 536 21.53 -11.72 11.46
N MET A 537 22.25 -11.74 10.36
CA MET A 537 23.63 -11.31 10.27
C MET A 537 23.77 -10.32 9.12
N SER A 538 23.67 -9.02 9.44
CA SER A 538 23.96 -7.97 8.49
C SER A 538 25.21 -7.21 8.91
N TYR A 539 26.14 -7.06 7.97
CA TYR A 539 27.35 -6.24 8.11
C TYR A 539 27.05 -4.73 8.18
N ALA A 540 25.79 -4.32 7.96
CA ALA A 540 25.39 -2.94 7.74
C ALA A 540 25.14 -2.11 9.00
N ASP A 541 25.20 -2.71 10.20
CA ASP A 541 24.71 -2.04 11.41
C ASP A 541 25.78 -1.31 12.25
N LEU A 542 27.06 -1.28 11.83
CA LEU A 542 28.15 -0.71 12.59
C LEU A 542 28.82 0.47 11.88
N SER A 543 28.63 1.68 12.40
CA SER A 543 29.36 2.87 11.97
C SER A 543 30.64 3.07 12.77
N VAL A 544 31.68 3.61 12.13
CA VAL A 544 32.94 3.93 12.81
C VAL A 544 32.67 4.90 13.95
N GLY A 545 33.03 4.48 15.17
CA GLY A 545 32.74 5.25 16.38
C GLY A 545 31.62 4.65 17.26
N ASP A 546 30.83 3.73 16.73
CA ASP A 546 29.78 3.05 17.49
C ASP A 546 30.32 2.25 18.66
N TYR A 547 29.57 2.23 19.74
CA TYR A 547 29.80 1.31 20.84
C TYR A 547 29.25 -0.07 20.47
N VAL A 548 30.11 -1.07 20.56
CA VAL A 548 29.81 -2.47 20.25
C VAL A 548 30.04 -3.35 21.47
N VAL A 549 29.27 -4.41 21.56
CA VAL A 549 29.39 -5.41 22.61
C VAL A 549 29.94 -6.70 22.00
N HIS A 550 31.16 -7.02 22.31
CA HIS A 550 31.73 -8.34 21.99
C HIS A 550 31.31 -9.36 23.02
N GLU A 551 30.88 -10.54 22.58
CA GLU A 551 30.33 -11.55 23.45
C GLU A 551 31.25 -11.92 24.63
N THR A 552 32.56 -11.90 24.41
CA THR A 552 33.57 -12.31 25.40
C THR A 552 34.28 -11.14 26.07
N HIS A 553 34.49 -10.01 25.33
CA HIS A 553 35.36 -8.90 25.79
C HIS A 553 34.60 -7.67 26.27
N GLY A 554 33.27 -7.63 26.11
CA GLY A 554 32.42 -6.57 26.60
C GLY A 554 32.35 -5.37 25.67
N ILE A 555 32.11 -4.15 26.24
CA ILE A 555 31.84 -2.94 25.50
C ILE A 555 33.16 -2.37 24.97
N GLY A 556 33.25 -2.21 23.64
CA GLY A 556 34.32 -1.53 22.93
C GLY A 556 33.78 -0.53 21.94
N ARG A 557 34.67 0.22 21.28
CA ARG A 557 34.33 1.19 20.25
C ARG A 557 34.78 0.66 18.90
N TYR A 558 33.89 0.59 17.93
CA TYR A 558 34.20 0.14 16.58
C TYR A 558 35.01 1.19 15.83
N LEU A 559 36.16 0.81 15.26
CA LEU A 559 37.06 1.71 14.54
C LEU A 559 37.06 1.50 13.02
N GLY A 560 36.27 0.55 12.51
CA GLY A 560 36.23 0.22 11.09
C GLY A 560 36.85 -1.13 10.76
N ILE A 561 36.94 -1.41 9.46
CA ILE A 561 37.57 -2.62 8.92
C ILE A 561 39.02 -2.28 8.54
N THR A 562 39.95 -3.15 8.90
CA THR A 562 41.37 -3.03 8.56
C THR A 562 41.79 -4.27 7.81
N THR A 563 42.28 -4.11 6.61
CA THR A 563 42.82 -5.19 5.79
C THR A 563 44.23 -5.50 6.24
N MET A 564 44.54 -6.76 6.59
CA MET A 564 45.86 -7.21 7.00
C MET A 564 46.28 -8.45 6.23
N ASP A 565 47.57 -8.50 5.83
CA ASP A 565 48.18 -9.68 5.22
C ASP A 565 48.71 -10.61 6.34
N VAL A 566 48.13 -11.79 6.44
CA VAL A 566 48.56 -12.82 7.39
C VAL A 566 48.93 -14.09 6.61
N GLY A 567 50.20 -14.32 6.51
CA GLY A 567 50.72 -15.53 5.85
C GLY A 567 50.61 -15.53 4.32
N GLY A 568 50.61 -14.34 3.65
CA GLY A 568 50.52 -14.22 2.19
C GLY A 568 49.08 -14.23 1.64
N VAL A 569 48.06 -14.17 2.52
CA VAL A 569 46.65 -14.04 2.15
C VAL A 569 46.08 -12.79 2.84
N THR A 570 45.47 -11.94 2.08
CA THR A 570 44.86 -10.67 2.54
C THR A 570 43.46 -10.96 3.14
N HIS A 571 43.27 -10.65 4.42
CA HIS A 571 41.99 -10.80 5.10
C HIS A 571 41.53 -9.47 5.73
N ASP A 572 40.22 -9.28 5.77
CA ASP A 572 39.58 -8.15 6.40
C ASP A 572 39.27 -8.44 7.88
N TYR A 573 39.66 -7.51 8.75
CA TYR A 573 39.47 -7.58 10.20
C TYR A 573 38.66 -6.40 10.70
N ILE A 574 37.67 -6.67 11.54
CA ILE A 574 36.95 -5.66 12.33
C ILE A 574 37.87 -5.20 13.48
N THR A 575 38.08 -3.91 13.58
CA THR A 575 38.88 -3.29 14.63
C THR A 575 38.00 -2.70 15.72
N ILE A 576 38.13 -3.17 16.95
CA ILE A 576 37.38 -2.71 18.12
C ILE A 576 38.38 -2.21 19.19
N GLN A 577 38.18 -0.97 19.64
CA GLN A 577 38.97 -0.35 20.70
C GLN A 577 38.35 -0.58 22.07
N TYR A 578 39.15 -0.94 23.03
CA TYR A 578 38.81 -1.10 24.43
C TYR A 578 39.43 -0.03 25.34
N ALA A 579 39.20 -0.08 26.67
CA ALA A 579 39.74 0.87 27.59
C ALA A 579 41.28 0.89 27.54
N GLY A 580 41.86 2.08 27.48
CA GLY A 580 43.28 2.29 27.19
C GLY A 580 43.57 2.34 25.68
N SER A 581 44.65 1.70 25.26
CA SER A 581 45.07 1.63 23.84
C SER A 581 44.83 0.26 23.20
N ASP A 582 44.19 -0.65 23.92
CA ASP A 582 44.01 -2.03 23.47
C ASP A 582 43.03 -2.09 22.30
N ARG A 583 43.41 -2.85 21.24
CA ARG A 583 42.58 -3.08 20.05
C ARG A 583 42.42 -4.59 19.83
N LEU A 584 41.21 -4.99 19.49
CA LEU A 584 40.90 -6.34 19.05
C LEU A 584 40.73 -6.33 17.52
N PHE A 585 41.46 -7.17 16.84
CA PHE A 585 41.30 -7.45 15.41
C PHE A 585 40.56 -8.78 15.28
N MET A 586 39.38 -8.76 14.76
CA MET A 586 38.55 -9.94 14.61
C MET A 586 38.24 -10.18 13.13
N PRO A 587 38.43 -11.40 12.61
CA PRO A 587 38.06 -11.70 11.22
C PRO A 587 36.55 -11.40 10.98
N VAL A 588 36.25 -10.87 9.81
CA VAL A 588 34.89 -10.44 9.43
C VAL A 588 33.90 -11.63 9.47
N GLU A 589 34.39 -12.86 9.25
CA GLU A 589 33.56 -14.09 9.33
C GLU A 589 33.03 -14.39 10.74
N LYS A 590 33.54 -13.72 11.79
CA LYS A 590 33.10 -13.90 13.19
C LYS A 590 32.26 -12.73 13.71
N LEU A 591 31.62 -11.99 12.83
CA LEU A 591 30.76 -10.84 13.20
C LEU A 591 29.56 -11.23 14.07
N ASP A 592 29.12 -12.48 14.03
CA ASP A 592 28.13 -13.08 14.90
C ASP A 592 28.37 -12.89 16.40
N LYS A 593 29.64 -12.62 16.78
CA LYS A 593 30.06 -12.39 18.18
C LYS A 593 30.03 -10.92 18.62
N VAL A 594 29.67 -10.02 17.74
CA VAL A 594 29.61 -8.59 18.00
C VAL A 594 28.22 -8.07 17.73
N SER A 595 27.67 -7.28 18.63
CA SER A 595 26.40 -6.60 18.46
C SER A 595 26.52 -5.12 18.80
N LYS A 596 25.71 -4.27 18.20
CA LYS A 596 25.67 -2.84 18.51
C LYS A 596 25.18 -2.64 19.94
N TYR A 597 25.81 -1.74 20.71
CA TYR A 597 25.38 -1.43 22.07
C TYR A 597 24.08 -0.60 22.03
N ILE A 598 23.01 -1.13 22.60
CA ILE A 598 21.69 -0.49 22.71
C ILE A 598 21.42 -0.24 24.18
N GLY A 599 21.60 0.98 24.68
CA GLY A 599 21.36 1.33 26.09
C GLY A 599 21.03 2.79 26.28
N ALA A 600 20.40 3.14 27.39
CA ALA A 600 19.93 4.49 27.73
C ALA A 600 21.04 5.58 27.79
N ARG A 601 22.31 5.23 27.60
CA ARG A 601 23.49 6.10 27.59
C ARG A 601 24.33 5.92 26.31
N ALA A 602 23.75 5.44 25.22
CA ALA A 602 24.49 5.21 23.98
C ALA A 602 25.03 6.52 23.37
N ASP A 603 24.40 7.65 23.69
CA ASP A 603 24.78 8.99 23.22
C ASP A 603 25.69 9.78 24.18
N ASP A 604 26.17 9.16 25.26
CA ASP A 604 26.99 9.85 26.26
C ASP A 604 28.47 9.48 26.03
N ASP A 605 29.27 10.43 25.61
CA ASP A 605 30.74 10.31 25.40
C ASP A 605 31.50 9.85 26.67
N THR A 606 30.78 9.67 27.79
CA THR A 606 31.28 9.22 29.09
C THR A 606 31.16 7.72 29.32
N LEU A 607 30.70 6.94 28.32
CA LEU A 607 30.56 5.48 28.49
C LEU A 607 31.92 4.82 28.69
N ARG A 608 32.12 4.16 29.83
CA ARG A 608 33.38 3.48 30.12
C ARG A 608 33.52 2.19 29.31
N LEU A 609 34.52 2.19 28.42
CA LEU A 609 34.91 1.00 27.70
C LEU A 609 35.36 -0.12 28.66
N SER A 610 35.06 -1.36 28.32
CA SER A 610 35.52 -2.54 29.08
C SER A 610 37.04 -2.69 28.98
N LYS A 611 37.70 -3.17 30.05
CA LYS A 611 39.11 -3.55 29.96
C LYS A 611 39.24 -4.88 29.21
N PHE A 612 40.16 -4.96 28.27
CA PHE A 612 40.41 -6.18 27.52
C PHE A 612 40.86 -7.30 28.45
N GLY A 613 40.17 -8.43 28.45
CA GLY A 613 40.47 -9.56 29.35
C GLY A 613 40.04 -9.40 30.80
N GLY A 614 39.29 -8.35 31.18
CA GLY A 614 38.85 -8.07 32.56
C GLY A 614 37.70 -8.97 33.03
N ALA A 615 37.74 -9.42 34.28
CA ALA A 615 36.67 -10.25 34.89
C ALA A 615 35.38 -9.46 35.21
N GLU A 616 35.38 -8.11 35.08
CA GLU A 616 34.21 -7.27 35.39
C GLU A 616 33.06 -7.45 34.40
N TRP A 617 33.36 -7.63 33.12
CA TRP A 617 32.36 -7.90 32.10
C TRP A 617 31.65 -9.25 32.34
N GLY A 618 32.42 -10.29 32.70
CA GLY A 618 31.85 -11.58 33.07
C GLY A 618 30.87 -11.50 34.25
N LYS A 619 31.14 -10.64 35.25
CA LYS A 619 30.25 -10.41 36.40
C LYS A 619 29.02 -9.62 36.02
N THR A 620 29.15 -8.59 35.16
CA THR A 620 28.02 -7.79 34.66
C THR A 620 27.11 -8.60 33.74
N LYS A 621 27.72 -9.40 32.84
CA LYS A 621 27.01 -10.34 31.99
C LYS A 621 26.28 -11.42 32.80
N ALA A 622 26.92 -11.95 33.84
CA ALA A 622 26.30 -12.94 34.71
C ALA A 622 25.10 -12.38 35.50
N ARG A 623 25.20 -11.13 36.00
CA ARG A 623 24.06 -10.46 36.68
C ARG A 623 22.93 -10.15 35.74
N ALA A 624 23.21 -9.58 34.57
CA ALA A 624 22.19 -9.28 33.54
C ALA A 624 21.54 -10.57 33.01
N LYS A 625 22.36 -11.61 32.77
CA LYS A 625 21.88 -12.91 32.32
C LYS A 625 21.06 -13.63 33.38
N ALA A 626 21.39 -13.49 34.67
CA ALA A 626 20.59 -14.04 35.77
C ALA A 626 19.23 -13.33 35.88
N SER A 627 19.20 -12.00 35.84
CA SER A 627 17.94 -11.22 35.89
C SER A 627 17.05 -11.46 34.66
N LEU A 628 17.62 -11.51 33.46
CA LEU A 628 16.89 -11.87 32.24
C LEU A 628 16.46 -13.35 32.23
N LYS A 629 17.30 -14.23 32.77
CA LYS A 629 17.01 -15.65 32.87
C LYS A 629 15.87 -15.91 33.84
N ASP A 630 15.80 -15.20 34.96
CA ASP A 630 14.73 -15.34 35.95
C ASP A 630 13.38 -14.90 35.34
N ILE A 631 13.34 -13.74 34.64
CA ILE A 631 12.13 -13.28 33.96
C ILE A 631 11.74 -14.19 32.78
N ALA A 632 12.73 -14.65 32.01
CA ALA A 632 12.48 -15.57 30.90
C ALA A 632 12.04 -16.96 31.43
N GLN A 633 12.64 -17.46 32.51
CA GLN A 633 12.23 -18.73 33.12
C GLN A 633 10.83 -18.66 33.70
N GLU A 634 10.45 -17.55 34.33
CA GLU A 634 9.10 -17.38 34.86
C GLU A 634 8.07 -17.34 33.74
N LEU A 635 8.36 -16.61 32.66
CA LEU A 635 7.52 -16.58 31.46
C LEU A 635 7.46 -17.96 30.79
N ILE A 636 8.58 -18.61 30.56
CA ILE A 636 8.62 -19.99 29.98
C ILE A 636 7.84 -20.96 30.86
N ARG A 637 7.94 -20.85 32.18
CA ARG A 637 7.18 -21.68 33.12
C ARG A 637 5.68 -21.44 32.99
N LEU A 638 5.23 -20.17 32.94
CA LEU A 638 3.82 -19.82 32.78
C LEU A 638 3.26 -20.31 31.44
N TYR A 639 4.04 -20.19 30.36
CA TYR A 639 3.65 -20.71 29.05
C TYR A 639 3.65 -22.25 29.03
N ALA A 640 4.67 -22.89 29.61
CA ALA A 640 4.72 -24.36 29.71
C ALA A 640 3.57 -24.94 30.59
N GLU A 641 3.20 -24.24 31.65
CA GLU A 641 2.03 -24.60 32.45
C GLU A 641 0.73 -24.45 31.67
N ARG A 642 0.60 -23.38 30.86
CA ARG A 642 -0.56 -23.17 30.00
C ARG A 642 -0.65 -24.24 28.91
N MET A 643 0.47 -24.55 28.24
CA MET A 643 0.50 -25.61 27.20
C MET A 643 0.16 -27.01 27.72
N ARG A 644 0.31 -27.25 29.03
CA ARG A 644 -0.05 -28.52 29.66
C ARG A 644 -1.52 -28.60 30.11
N ARG A 645 -2.21 -27.45 30.14
CA ARG A 645 -3.64 -27.42 30.50
C ARG A 645 -4.47 -27.91 29.33
N PRO A 646 -5.51 -28.72 29.57
CA PRO A 646 -6.44 -29.08 28.50
C PRO A 646 -7.23 -27.87 28.08
N GLY A 647 -7.22 -27.57 26.76
CA GLY A 647 -8.09 -26.60 26.12
C GLY A 647 -9.35 -27.27 25.55
N PHE A 648 -10.21 -26.46 24.99
CA PHE A 648 -11.35 -26.94 24.23
C PHE A 648 -10.94 -27.06 22.76
N ALA A 649 -10.96 -28.25 22.18
CA ALA A 649 -10.73 -28.45 20.76
C ALA A 649 -12.03 -28.13 19.99
N PHE A 650 -11.99 -27.05 19.23
CA PHE A 650 -13.13 -26.65 18.40
C PHE A 650 -13.33 -27.62 17.24
N PRO A 651 -14.57 -27.86 16.80
CA PRO A 651 -14.83 -28.70 15.64
C PRO A 651 -14.28 -28.10 14.35
N LYS A 652 -14.08 -28.92 13.32
CA LYS A 652 -13.76 -28.47 11.96
C LYS A 652 -14.88 -27.60 11.43
N ASP A 653 -14.52 -26.73 10.47
CA ASP A 653 -15.47 -25.82 9.84
C ASP A 653 -16.63 -26.56 9.18
N ASP A 654 -17.84 -26.21 9.57
CA ASP A 654 -19.08 -26.64 8.97
C ASP A 654 -19.56 -25.68 7.86
N HIS A 655 -20.78 -25.88 7.37
CA HIS A 655 -21.37 -25.00 6.38
C HIS A 655 -21.65 -23.59 6.93
N PHE A 656 -22.02 -23.43 8.21
CA PHE A 656 -22.28 -22.12 8.81
C PHE A 656 -21.02 -21.23 8.84
N GLN A 657 -19.86 -21.81 9.17
CA GLN A 657 -18.59 -21.09 9.14
C GLN A 657 -18.25 -20.65 7.71
N ARG A 658 -18.44 -21.52 6.71
CA ARG A 658 -18.18 -21.19 5.31
C ARG A 658 -19.12 -20.10 4.81
N ASP A 659 -20.40 -20.15 5.17
CA ASP A 659 -21.38 -19.12 4.81
C ASP A 659 -21.01 -17.78 5.43
N PHE A 660 -20.56 -17.76 6.69
CA PHE A 660 -20.06 -16.56 7.34
C PHE A 660 -18.84 -15.99 6.61
N GLU A 661 -17.86 -16.81 6.28
CA GLU A 661 -16.67 -16.37 5.55
C GLU A 661 -17.01 -15.89 4.14
N SER A 662 -17.91 -16.59 3.43
CA SER A 662 -18.34 -16.21 2.09
C SER A 662 -19.17 -14.94 2.03
N ALA A 663 -19.81 -14.53 3.13
CA ALA A 663 -20.57 -13.29 3.25
C ALA A 663 -19.68 -12.05 3.51
N PHE A 664 -18.37 -12.18 3.46
CA PHE A 664 -17.47 -11.02 3.61
C PHE A 664 -17.47 -10.19 2.33
N GLU A 665 -17.66 -8.87 2.46
CA GLU A 665 -17.89 -7.96 1.33
C GLU A 665 -16.62 -7.56 0.55
N TYR A 666 -15.43 -7.83 1.11
CA TYR A 666 -14.14 -7.44 0.53
C TYR A 666 -13.35 -8.67 0.10
N GLU A 667 -12.38 -8.46 -0.80
CA GLU A 667 -11.43 -9.51 -1.19
C GLU A 667 -10.42 -9.76 -0.06
N GLU A 668 -10.26 -11.02 0.29
CA GLU A 668 -9.24 -11.43 1.25
C GLU A 668 -7.85 -11.49 0.58
N THR A 669 -6.85 -10.93 1.24
CA THR A 669 -5.47 -11.16 0.83
C THR A 669 -5.03 -12.58 1.16
N ALA A 670 -3.98 -13.08 0.47
CA ALA A 670 -3.44 -14.40 0.77
C ALA A 670 -2.99 -14.50 2.23
N ALA A 671 -2.38 -13.44 2.76
CA ALA A 671 -1.96 -13.38 4.17
C ALA A 671 -3.13 -13.44 5.16
N GLN A 672 -4.29 -12.87 4.82
CA GLN A 672 -5.50 -12.96 5.66
C GLN A 672 -6.06 -14.39 5.70
N LEU A 673 -6.07 -15.08 4.56
CA LEU A 673 -6.53 -16.46 4.46
C LEU A 673 -5.59 -17.41 5.22
N ASP A 674 -4.28 -17.29 5.01
CA ASP A 674 -3.28 -18.09 5.70
C ASP A 674 -3.34 -17.86 7.23
N ALA A 675 -3.50 -16.60 7.68
CA ALA A 675 -3.66 -16.29 9.09
C ALA A 675 -4.97 -16.83 9.68
N ALA A 676 -6.07 -16.80 8.93
CA ALA A 676 -7.34 -17.39 9.38
C ALA A 676 -7.24 -18.91 9.50
N ASP A 677 -6.60 -19.57 8.55
CA ASP A 677 -6.39 -21.02 8.58
C ASP A 677 -5.46 -21.42 9.72
N ASP A 678 -4.37 -20.71 9.96
CA ASP A 678 -3.48 -20.88 11.10
C ASP A 678 -4.22 -20.82 12.45
N ILE A 679 -5.08 -19.78 12.61
CA ILE A 679 -5.87 -19.58 13.83
C ILE A 679 -6.87 -20.72 14.00
N LYS A 680 -7.58 -21.11 12.95
CA LYS A 680 -8.55 -22.21 12.98
C LYS A 680 -7.87 -23.53 13.32
N GLU A 681 -6.70 -23.81 12.74
CA GLU A 681 -5.91 -25.00 13.05
C GLU A 681 -5.47 -25.03 14.52
N ASP A 682 -5.07 -23.88 15.10
CA ASP A 682 -4.72 -23.81 16.51
C ASP A 682 -5.94 -24.00 17.41
N MET A 683 -7.10 -23.47 17.08
CA MET A 683 -8.36 -23.66 17.82
C MET A 683 -8.83 -25.13 17.81
N GLU A 684 -8.52 -25.90 16.77
CA GLU A 684 -8.86 -27.32 16.66
C GLU A 684 -7.97 -28.22 17.51
N LYS A 685 -6.87 -27.71 18.07
CA LYS A 685 -5.98 -28.45 18.96
C LYS A 685 -6.55 -28.57 20.36
N SER A 686 -6.22 -29.64 21.09
CA SER A 686 -6.66 -29.88 22.46
C SER A 686 -5.90 -29.05 23.50
N ARG A 687 -5.11 -28.08 23.13
CA ARG A 687 -4.37 -27.13 23.98
C ARG A 687 -4.89 -25.70 23.74
N PRO A 688 -4.90 -24.83 24.75
CA PRO A 688 -5.35 -23.46 24.58
C PRO A 688 -4.45 -22.71 23.60
N MET A 689 -5.02 -22.08 22.60
CA MET A 689 -4.32 -21.21 21.67
C MET A 689 -3.77 -19.96 22.37
N ASP A 690 -2.59 -19.50 21.99
CA ASP A 690 -2.05 -18.17 22.31
C ASP A 690 -1.32 -17.64 21.10
N ARG A 691 -2.06 -16.96 20.21
CA ARG A 691 -1.54 -16.47 18.95
C ARG A 691 -1.58 -14.94 18.86
N LEU A 692 -0.54 -14.37 18.27
CA LEU A 692 -0.43 -12.96 17.97
C LEU A 692 -0.68 -12.75 16.46
N LEU A 693 -1.70 -11.98 16.11
CA LEU A 693 -1.96 -11.52 14.75
C LEU A 693 -1.41 -10.11 14.57
N CYS A 694 -0.34 -10.00 13.79
CA CYS A 694 0.31 -8.74 13.45
C CYS A 694 -0.10 -8.29 12.04
N GLY A 695 -0.24 -7.00 11.83
CA GLY A 695 -0.49 -6.42 10.51
C GLY A 695 -0.74 -4.92 10.63
N ASP A 696 -0.43 -4.17 9.60
CA ASP A 696 -0.61 -2.72 9.61
C ASP A 696 -2.09 -2.32 9.81
N VAL A 697 -2.31 -1.05 10.13
CA VAL A 697 -3.67 -0.52 10.30
C VAL A 697 -4.42 -0.64 8.98
N GLY A 698 -5.64 -1.21 9.01
CA GLY A 698 -6.46 -1.43 7.81
C GLY A 698 -6.18 -2.72 7.02
N TYR A 699 -5.35 -3.64 7.54
CA TYR A 699 -5.05 -4.93 6.90
C TYR A 699 -6.08 -6.04 7.22
N GLY A 700 -7.23 -5.70 7.77
CA GLY A 700 -8.32 -6.65 8.01
C GLY A 700 -8.16 -7.55 9.23
N LYS A 701 -7.27 -7.21 10.19
CA LYS A 701 -7.12 -7.97 11.46
C LYS A 701 -8.44 -8.26 12.15
N THR A 702 -9.36 -7.29 12.14
CA THR A 702 -10.69 -7.42 12.76
C THR A 702 -11.53 -8.50 12.09
N GLU A 703 -11.51 -8.61 10.76
CA GLU A 703 -12.25 -9.67 10.05
C GLU A 703 -11.70 -11.05 10.39
N VAL A 704 -10.38 -11.22 10.39
CA VAL A 704 -9.74 -12.49 10.78
C VAL A 704 -10.14 -12.88 12.22
N ALA A 705 -10.19 -11.90 13.12
CA ALA A 705 -10.62 -12.12 14.51
C ALA A 705 -12.11 -12.46 14.61
N LEU A 706 -12.99 -11.85 13.79
CA LEU A 706 -14.42 -12.17 13.77
C LEU A 706 -14.70 -13.56 13.20
N ARG A 707 -13.88 -14.08 12.28
CA ARG A 707 -13.96 -15.48 11.81
C ARG A 707 -13.65 -16.46 12.92
N ALA A 708 -12.62 -16.20 13.70
CA ALA A 708 -12.30 -16.98 14.90
C ALA A 708 -13.42 -16.90 15.95
N ALA A 709 -13.99 -15.71 16.14
CA ALA A 709 -15.13 -15.51 17.04
C ALA A 709 -16.34 -16.33 16.60
N TYR A 710 -16.69 -16.29 15.32
CA TYR A 710 -17.84 -17.03 14.81
C TYR A 710 -17.66 -18.54 14.93
N LYS A 711 -16.45 -19.08 14.65
CA LYS A 711 -16.11 -20.48 14.87
C LYS A 711 -16.34 -20.90 16.35
N ALA A 712 -15.97 -20.03 17.29
CA ALA A 712 -16.21 -20.30 18.72
C ALA A 712 -17.69 -20.27 19.06
N ILE A 713 -18.46 -19.36 18.50
CA ILE A 713 -19.91 -19.20 18.72
C ILE A 713 -20.70 -20.42 18.18
N VAL A 714 -20.39 -20.86 16.96
CA VAL A 714 -21.00 -22.06 16.36
C VAL A 714 -20.74 -23.30 17.23
N ALA A 715 -19.60 -23.38 17.90
CA ALA A 715 -19.29 -24.44 18.87
C ALA A 715 -19.97 -24.25 20.24
N GLY A 716 -20.87 -23.29 20.41
CA GLY A 716 -21.62 -23.01 21.65
C GLY A 716 -20.78 -22.33 22.73
N LYS A 717 -19.72 -21.61 22.39
CA LYS A 717 -18.86 -20.88 23.31
C LYS A 717 -19.12 -19.38 23.25
N GLN A 718 -18.98 -18.72 24.39
CA GLN A 718 -18.98 -17.26 24.46
C GLN A 718 -17.62 -16.70 24.04
N VAL A 719 -17.63 -15.52 23.41
CA VAL A 719 -16.44 -14.79 22.98
C VAL A 719 -16.39 -13.42 23.64
N ALA A 720 -15.21 -13.05 24.16
CA ALA A 720 -14.97 -11.72 24.70
C ALA A 720 -13.94 -10.97 23.84
N LEU A 721 -14.28 -9.77 23.35
CA LEU A 721 -13.38 -8.88 22.65
C LEU A 721 -13.01 -7.70 23.54
N LEU A 722 -11.76 -7.67 23.97
CA LEU A 722 -11.22 -6.65 24.86
C LEU A 722 -10.48 -5.57 24.08
N VAL A 723 -10.87 -4.32 24.30
CA VAL A 723 -10.28 -3.14 23.62
C VAL A 723 -9.86 -2.06 24.62
N PRO A 724 -8.85 -1.23 24.30
CA PRO A 724 -8.31 -0.26 25.26
C PRO A 724 -9.21 0.94 25.53
N THR A 725 -10.08 1.33 24.60
CA THR A 725 -10.92 2.53 24.71
C THR A 725 -12.38 2.27 24.43
N THR A 726 -13.27 3.14 24.96
CA THR A 726 -14.72 3.06 24.75
C THR A 726 -15.12 3.31 23.29
N ILE A 727 -14.41 4.18 22.60
CA ILE A 727 -14.67 4.50 21.18
C ILE A 727 -14.38 3.27 20.31
N LEU A 728 -13.23 2.60 20.55
CA LEU A 728 -12.94 1.33 19.87
C LEU A 728 -13.98 0.25 20.17
N ALA A 729 -14.47 0.20 21.42
CA ALA A 729 -15.54 -0.75 21.78
C ALA A 729 -16.80 -0.51 20.95
N LEU A 730 -17.19 0.76 20.77
CA LEU A 730 -18.35 1.13 19.96
C LEU A 730 -18.13 0.76 18.49
N GLN A 731 -16.95 1.07 17.94
CA GLN A 731 -16.62 0.78 16.54
C GLN A 731 -16.62 -0.74 16.27
N HIS A 732 -15.93 -1.53 17.10
CA HIS A 732 -15.96 -2.99 16.98
C HIS A 732 -17.37 -3.57 17.15
N TYR A 733 -18.19 -2.98 18.03
CA TYR A 733 -19.59 -3.35 18.22
C TYR A 733 -20.39 -3.13 16.93
N GLN A 734 -20.26 -1.96 16.32
CA GLN A 734 -20.93 -1.63 15.05
C GLN A 734 -20.47 -2.56 13.91
N THR A 735 -19.17 -2.80 13.81
CA THR A 735 -18.62 -3.71 12.81
C THR A 735 -19.11 -5.15 13.01
N ALA A 736 -19.08 -5.64 14.26
CA ALA A 736 -19.56 -6.99 14.57
C ALA A 736 -21.07 -7.13 14.34
N MET A 737 -21.86 -6.12 14.72
CA MET A 737 -23.32 -6.09 14.46
C MET A 737 -23.62 -6.12 12.96
N SER A 738 -22.91 -5.33 12.15
CA SER A 738 -23.09 -5.32 10.70
C SER A 738 -22.72 -6.68 10.11
N ARG A 739 -21.58 -7.23 10.52
CA ARG A 739 -21.02 -8.48 9.98
C ARG A 739 -21.83 -9.73 10.38
N MET A 740 -22.39 -9.74 11.58
CA MET A 740 -23.12 -10.88 12.14
C MET A 740 -24.66 -10.75 12.01
N ARG A 741 -25.15 -9.66 11.39
CA ARG A 741 -26.59 -9.37 11.31
C ARG A 741 -27.40 -10.45 10.61
N ALA A 742 -26.85 -11.10 9.61
CA ALA A 742 -27.50 -12.18 8.85
C ALA A 742 -27.44 -13.54 9.57
N PHE A 743 -26.67 -13.63 10.65
CA PHE A 743 -26.44 -14.83 11.43
C PHE A 743 -27.06 -14.67 12.81
N ALA A 744 -27.60 -15.73 13.37
CA ALA A 744 -28.30 -15.69 14.67
C ALA A 744 -27.32 -15.55 15.85
N VAL A 745 -26.55 -14.47 15.89
CA VAL A 745 -25.54 -14.17 16.92
C VAL A 745 -25.97 -12.97 17.76
N ASN A 746 -25.95 -13.12 19.06
CA ASN A 746 -26.29 -12.05 20.01
C ASN A 746 -24.99 -11.30 20.41
N VAL A 747 -24.82 -10.10 19.85
CA VAL A 747 -23.67 -9.22 20.11
C VAL A 747 -24.07 -8.10 21.05
N GLU A 748 -23.32 -7.89 22.14
CA GLU A 748 -23.52 -6.78 23.07
C GLU A 748 -22.22 -6.05 23.40
N MET A 749 -22.35 -4.82 23.91
CA MET A 749 -21.23 -3.99 24.31
C MET A 749 -21.32 -3.59 25.77
N LEU A 750 -20.25 -3.88 26.54
CA LEU A 750 -20.10 -3.46 27.93
C LEU A 750 -19.09 -2.32 28.04
N SER A 751 -19.58 -1.10 28.04
CA SER A 751 -18.78 0.11 28.19
C SER A 751 -19.51 1.19 28.96
N ARG A 752 -18.87 2.32 29.19
CA ARG A 752 -19.49 3.49 29.84
C ARG A 752 -20.61 4.14 29.04
N PHE A 753 -20.77 3.78 27.76
CA PHE A 753 -21.91 4.19 26.93
C PHE A 753 -23.25 3.55 27.37
N ARG A 754 -23.21 2.53 28.22
CA ARG A 754 -24.39 1.88 28.77
C ARG A 754 -24.68 2.42 30.16
N THR A 755 -25.93 2.71 30.42
CA THR A 755 -26.37 3.10 31.77
C THR A 755 -26.13 1.98 32.77
N ASP A 756 -26.05 2.31 34.07
CA ASP A 756 -25.81 1.31 35.12
C ASP A 756 -26.89 0.19 35.14
N LYS A 757 -28.12 0.52 34.79
CA LYS A 757 -29.21 -0.45 34.65
C LYS A 757 -28.97 -1.41 33.47
N GLN A 758 -28.53 -0.88 32.33
CA GLN A 758 -28.20 -1.67 31.17
C GLN A 758 -26.94 -2.54 31.42
N GLN A 759 -25.90 -2.01 32.07
CA GLN A 759 -24.72 -2.78 32.43
C GLN A 759 -25.08 -3.96 33.34
N LYS A 760 -25.92 -3.76 34.36
CA LYS A 760 -26.38 -4.84 35.24
C LYS A 760 -27.16 -5.92 34.46
N LYS A 761 -28.00 -5.53 33.51
CA LYS A 761 -28.71 -6.46 32.63
C LYS A 761 -27.71 -7.27 31.79
N ILE A 762 -26.79 -6.60 31.11
CA ILE A 762 -25.77 -7.25 30.25
C ILE A 762 -24.95 -8.24 31.07
N ILE A 763 -24.52 -7.89 32.28
CA ILE A 763 -23.75 -8.79 33.15
C ILE A 763 -24.59 -10.05 33.51
N ALA A 764 -25.88 -9.89 33.83
CA ALA A 764 -26.75 -11.03 34.08
C ALA A 764 -26.98 -11.90 32.83
N ASP A 765 -27.07 -11.28 31.65
CA ASP A 765 -27.23 -11.98 30.38
C ASP A 765 -25.95 -12.73 29.99
N ILE A 766 -24.73 -12.22 30.32
CA ILE A 766 -23.45 -12.94 30.18
C ILE A 766 -23.43 -14.20 31.07
N GLU A 767 -23.83 -14.06 32.33
CA GLU A 767 -23.84 -15.17 33.31
C GLU A 767 -24.85 -16.26 32.93
N ARG A 768 -25.96 -15.91 32.26
CA ARG A 768 -26.92 -16.87 31.72
C ARG A 768 -26.49 -17.55 30.43
N GLY A 769 -25.56 -16.96 29.69
CA GLY A 769 -25.16 -17.43 28.38
C GLY A 769 -26.01 -16.92 27.22
N ASP A 770 -26.82 -15.87 27.46
CA ASP A 770 -27.70 -15.26 26.43
C ASP A 770 -26.92 -14.36 25.45
N ILE A 771 -25.65 -14.04 25.72
CA ILE A 771 -24.76 -13.21 24.88
C ILE A 771 -23.66 -14.09 24.32
N ASP A 772 -23.51 -14.13 22.99
CA ASP A 772 -22.50 -14.92 22.30
C ASP A 772 -21.20 -14.16 22.18
N LEU A 773 -21.24 -12.87 21.78
CA LEU A 773 -20.10 -11.99 21.65
C LEU A 773 -20.26 -10.75 22.51
N ILE A 774 -19.37 -10.56 23.48
CA ILE A 774 -19.33 -9.34 24.28
C ILE A 774 -18.08 -8.51 23.97
N ILE A 775 -18.28 -7.25 23.64
CA ILE A 775 -17.23 -6.30 23.31
C ILE A 775 -17.13 -5.27 24.44
N GLY A 776 -15.91 -5.01 24.93
CA GLY A 776 -15.77 -4.01 25.99
C GLY A 776 -14.34 -3.67 26.36
N THR A 777 -14.23 -2.73 27.31
CA THR A 777 -12.94 -2.25 27.81
C THR A 777 -12.48 -3.11 29.02
N HIS A 778 -11.46 -2.64 29.74
CA HIS A 778 -10.99 -3.26 30.99
C HIS A 778 -12.10 -3.59 32.00
N ARG A 779 -13.31 -3.09 31.83
CA ARG A 779 -14.51 -3.45 32.61
C ARG A 779 -14.85 -4.93 32.48
N LEU A 780 -14.56 -5.57 31.35
CA LEU A 780 -14.74 -7.00 31.14
C LEU A 780 -13.86 -7.89 32.07
N LEU A 781 -12.80 -7.32 32.63
CA LEU A 781 -11.87 -8.01 33.53
C LEU A 781 -12.21 -7.79 35.01
N SER A 782 -13.38 -7.22 35.31
CA SER A 782 -13.80 -6.99 36.69
C SER A 782 -14.33 -8.27 37.33
N SER A 783 -14.15 -8.43 38.64
CA SER A 783 -14.45 -9.65 39.38
C SER A 783 -15.95 -9.97 39.50
N ASP A 784 -16.81 -9.02 39.18
CA ASP A 784 -18.27 -9.17 39.17
C ASP A 784 -18.83 -9.77 37.87
N ILE A 785 -17.96 -9.94 36.84
CA ILE A 785 -18.34 -10.55 35.56
C ILE A 785 -17.95 -12.02 35.57
N LYS A 786 -18.94 -12.86 35.41
CA LYS A 786 -18.78 -14.33 35.32
C LYS A 786 -19.32 -14.78 33.97
N PHE A 787 -18.46 -15.35 33.15
CA PHE A 787 -18.89 -15.97 31.89
C PHE A 787 -19.48 -17.36 32.13
N HIS A 788 -20.54 -17.68 31.42
CA HIS A 788 -21.14 -19.00 31.46
C HIS A 788 -20.22 -20.04 30.82
N ASN A 789 -19.72 -19.78 29.63
CA ASN A 789 -18.89 -20.72 28.86
C ASN A 789 -17.92 -20.00 27.92
N LEU A 790 -16.99 -19.20 28.46
CA LEU A 790 -16.00 -18.48 27.66
C LEU A 790 -15.05 -19.43 26.95
N GLY A 791 -14.97 -19.37 25.61
CA GLY A 791 -14.08 -20.19 24.78
C GLY A 791 -12.96 -19.42 24.12
N LEU A 792 -13.19 -18.15 23.75
CA LEU A 792 -12.21 -17.33 23.07
C LEU A 792 -12.15 -15.92 23.68
N LEU A 793 -10.94 -15.45 23.93
CA LEU A 793 -10.64 -14.08 24.33
C LEU A 793 -9.83 -13.40 23.24
N ILE A 794 -10.39 -12.36 22.62
CA ILE A 794 -9.69 -11.53 21.63
C ILE A 794 -9.23 -10.25 22.34
N VAL A 795 -7.97 -9.88 22.18
CA VAL A 795 -7.39 -8.67 22.79
C VAL A 795 -6.85 -7.77 21.68
N ASP A 796 -7.48 -6.64 21.47
CA ASP A 796 -7.00 -5.67 20.48
C ASP A 796 -6.05 -4.65 21.12
N GLU A 797 -4.99 -4.27 20.39
CA GLU A 797 -3.95 -3.34 20.83
C GLU A 797 -3.37 -3.73 22.22
N GLU A 798 -2.97 -5.00 22.38
CA GLU A 798 -2.46 -5.56 23.65
C GLU A 798 -1.39 -4.68 24.30
N GLN A 799 -0.57 -3.97 23.52
CA GLN A 799 0.51 -3.10 24.02
C GLN A 799 0.00 -1.92 24.85
N ARG A 800 -1.27 -1.54 24.70
CA ARG A 800 -1.87 -0.41 25.44
C ARG A 800 -2.39 -0.78 26.83
N PHE A 801 -2.41 -2.06 27.17
CA PHE A 801 -2.84 -2.50 28.50
C PHE A 801 -1.66 -2.48 29.50
N GLY A 802 -1.91 -1.95 30.69
CA GLY A 802 -0.96 -1.91 31.78
C GLY A 802 -0.60 -3.30 32.30
N VAL A 803 0.53 -3.44 33.03
CA VAL A 803 1.02 -4.73 33.56
C VAL A 803 -0.04 -5.45 34.41
N ALA A 804 -0.70 -4.74 35.33
CA ALA A 804 -1.75 -5.33 36.17
C ALA A 804 -2.97 -5.82 35.36
N GLN A 805 -3.29 -5.15 34.26
CA GLN A 805 -4.38 -5.57 33.37
C GLN A 805 -3.97 -6.82 32.57
N LYS A 806 -2.73 -6.88 32.10
CA LYS A 806 -2.20 -8.05 31.40
C LYS A 806 -2.17 -9.30 32.30
N GLU A 807 -1.88 -9.14 33.57
CA GLU A 807 -1.96 -10.25 34.53
C GLU A 807 -3.39 -10.73 34.72
N LYS A 808 -4.36 -9.83 34.82
CA LYS A 808 -5.79 -10.20 34.87
C LYS A 808 -6.27 -10.90 33.61
N ILE A 809 -5.81 -10.43 32.42
CA ILE A 809 -6.08 -11.10 31.13
C ILE A 809 -5.55 -12.54 31.16
N LYS A 810 -4.33 -12.75 31.66
CA LYS A 810 -3.73 -14.08 31.77
C LYS A 810 -4.48 -14.99 32.76
N GLN A 811 -4.98 -14.43 33.86
CA GLN A 811 -5.76 -15.19 34.86
C GLN A 811 -7.13 -15.59 34.29
N ALA A 812 -7.82 -14.68 33.58
CA ALA A 812 -9.09 -14.97 32.93
C ALA A 812 -8.95 -16.02 31.81
N ALA A 813 -7.79 -16.07 31.17
CA ALA A 813 -7.49 -16.92 30.01
C ALA A 813 -6.92 -18.29 30.36
N GLY A 814 -7.05 -18.80 31.61
CA GLY A 814 -6.39 -20.02 32.08
C GLY A 814 -6.55 -21.25 31.18
N ASN A 815 -7.75 -21.52 30.66
CA ASN A 815 -8.08 -22.63 29.77
C ASN A 815 -8.79 -22.13 28.48
N VAL A 816 -8.73 -20.83 28.20
CA VAL A 816 -9.45 -20.17 27.11
C VAL A 816 -8.46 -19.82 25.99
N ASP A 817 -8.87 -19.94 24.75
CA ASP A 817 -8.07 -19.51 23.62
C ASP A 817 -7.89 -17.99 23.62
N VAL A 818 -6.68 -17.52 23.30
CA VAL A 818 -6.34 -16.10 23.27
C VAL A 818 -5.80 -15.73 21.88
N LEU A 819 -6.46 -14.77 21.27
CA LEU A 819 -6.01 -14.14 20.03
C LEU A 819 -5.73 -12.66 20.31
N SER A 820 -4.46 -12.26 20.21
CA SER A 820 -4.07 -10.85 20.35
C SER A 820 -3.86 -10.20 18.99
N LEU A 821 -4.37 -8.98 18.83
CA LEU A 821 -4.21 -8.18 17.62
C LEU A 821 -3.24 -7.03 17.90
N SER A 822 -2.32 -6.76 16.96
CA SER A 822 -1.40 -5.64 17.08
C SER A 822 -1.10 -5.03 15.71
N ALA A 823 -1.09 -3.68 15.65
CA ALA A 823 -0.64 -2.95 14.47
C ALA A 823 0.89 -2.86 14.40
N THR A 824 1.56 -2.77 15.54
CA THR A 824 3.02 -2.71 15.65
C THR A 824 3.48 -3.62 16.78
N PRO A 825 4.13 -4.75 16.49
CA PRO A 825 4.64 -5.61 17.54
C PRO A 825 5.72 -4.86 18.34
N ILE A 826 5.55 -4.82 19.69
CA ILE A 826 6.60 -4.31 20.56
C ILE A 826 7.80 -5.26 20.44
N PRO A 827 9.07 -4.76 20.48
CA PRO A 827 10.27 -5.61 20.38
C PRO A 827 10.29 -6.80 21.36
N ARG A 828 9.70 -6.64 22.55
CA ARG A 828 9.57 -7.71 23.54
C ARG A 828 8.59 -8.81 23.12
N THR A 829 7.42 -8.44 22.59
CA THR A 829 6.39 -9.39 22.12
C THR A 829 6.87 -10.10 20.86
N LEU A 830 7.55 -9.38 19.99
CA LEU A 830 8.18 -9.91 18.79
C LEU A 830 9.31 -10.90 19.14
N ASN A 831 10.19 -10.58 20.10
CA ASN A 831 11.23 -11.50 20.58
C ASN A 831 10.64 -12.77 21.17
N MET A 832 9.52 -12.70 21.87
CA MET A 832 8.84 -13.90 22.41
C MET A 832 8.28 -14.79 21.29
N ALA A 833 7.77 -14.19 20.22
CA ALA A 833 7.29 -14.90 19.05
C ALA A 833 8.46 -15.52 18.26
N MET A 834 9.54 -14.76 18.02
CA MET A 834 10.74 -15.25 17.33
C MET A 834 11.48 -16.37 18.09
N THR A 835 11.36 -16.42 19.42
CA THR A 835 11.93 -17.52 20.25
C THR A 835 11.02 -18.75 20.30
N GLY A 836 9.91 -18.78 19.56
CA GLY A 836 8.96 -19.89 19.53
C GLY A 836 8.15 -20.08 20.81
N ILE A 837 8.09 -19.05 21.67
CA ILE A 837 7.31 -19.08 22.92
C ILE A 837 5.84 -18.77 22.64
N ARG A 838 5.53 -18.03 21.58
CA ARG A 838 4.18 -17.64 21.17
C ARG A 838 4.01 -17.77 19.66
N ASP A 839 2.89 -18.32 19.21
CA ASP A 839 2.57 -18.43 17.79
C ASP A 839 2.26 -17.05 17.21
N ILE A 840 2.67 -16.78 15.94
CA ILE A 840 2.47 -15.51 15.26
C ILE A 840 1.98 -15.74 13.82
N SER A 841 1.02 -14.92 13.40
CA SER A 841 0.62 -14.77 12.00
C SER A 841 0.78 -13.31 11.61
N VAL A 842 1.31 -13.05 10.41
CA VAL A 842 1.60 -11.68 9.93
C VAL A 842 0.79 -11.40 8.68
N LEU A 843 0.05 -10.30 8.70
CA LEU A 843 -0.59 -9.73 7.53
C LEU A 843 0.38 -8.71 6.91
N ASP A 844 1.07 -9.08 5.85
CA ASP A 844 2.08 -8.27 5.16
C ASP A 844 1.58 -7.68 3.83
N GLU A 845 0.36 -8.04 3.43
CA GLU A 845 -0.29 -7.56 2.21
C GLU A 845 -1.44 -6.61 2.53
N ALA A 846 -1.46 -5.44 1.85
CA ALA A 846 -2.59 -4.51 1.94
C ALA A 846 -3.79 -5.01 1.10
N PRO A 847 -5.04 -4.72 1.49
CA PRO A 847 -6.19 -4.92 0.63
C PRO A 847 -6.03 -4.18 -0.71
N GLY A 848 -6.51 -4.79 -1.81
CA GLY A 848 -6.24 -4.33 -3.18
C GLY A 848 -6.71 -2.91 -3.53
N ASP A 849 -7.71 -2.38 -2.82
CA ASP A 849 -8.30 -1.06 -3.07
C ASP A 849 -7.58 0.10 -2.34
N ARG A 850 -6.52 -0.19 -1.59
CA ARG A 850 -5.84 0.81 -0.77
C ARG A 850 -4.68 1.48 -1.51
N LEU A 851 -4.66 2.82 -1.52
CA LEU A 851 -3.54 3.60 -2.05
C LEU A 851 -2.54 3.92 -0.92
N PRO A 852 -1.22 3.94 -1.21
CA PRO A 852 -0.21 4.39 -0.26
C PRO A 852 -0.45 5.83 0.18
N VAL A 853 -0.04 6.15 1.42
CA VAL A 853 -0.15 7.52 1.96
C VAL A 853 1.06 8.33 1.53
N GLN A 854 0.83 9.37 0.71
CA GLN A 854 1.89 10.30 0.30
C GLN A 854 2.43 11.02 1.54
N THR A 855 3.71 10.82 1.84
CA THR A 855 4.32 11.31 3.08
C THR A 855 5.31 12.43 2.81
N TYR A 856 5.12 13.55 3.50
CA TYR A 856 5.98 14.74 3.46
C TYR A 856 6.65 14.98 4.82
N VAL A 857 7.92 15.32 4.80
CA VAL A 857 8.68 15.77 5.97
C VAL A 857 9.24 17.16 5.67
N LEU A 858 8.87 18.14 6.50
CA LEU A 858 9.18 19.55 6.23
C LEU A 858 9.38 20.37 7.51
N GLU A 859 10.09 21.49 7.41
CA GLU A 859 10.05 22.54 8.44
C GLU A 859 8.63 23.11 8.53
N HIS A 860 8.19 23.44 9.75
CA HIS A 860 6.86 24.00 9.96
C HIS A 860 6.71 25.32 9.21
N ASP A 861 5.74 25.37 8.29
CA ASP A 861 5.40 26.55 7.50
C ASP A 861 3.89 26.67 7.37
N ASP A 862 3.34 27.75 7.91
CA ASP A 862 1.89 27.99 7.92
C ASP A 862 1.28 28.04 6.51
N ILE A 863 2.03 28.51 5.51
CA ILE A 863 1.56 28.63 4.12
C ILE A 863 1.31 27.23 3.55
N ILE A 864 2.30 26.35 3.71
CA ILE A 864 2.20 24.96 3.22
C ILE A 864 1.08 24.20 3.92
N ILE A 865 0.96 24.40 5.24
CA ILE A 865 -0.07 23.75 6.04
C ILE A 865 -1.47 24.19 5.64
N ILE A 866 -1.69 25.50 5.50
CA ILE A 866 -2.97 26.06 5.09
C ILE A 866 -3.32 25.63 3.66
N ASP A 867 -2.34 25.58 2.76
CA ASP A 867 -2.53 25.07 1.40
C ASP A 867 -2.92 23.59 1.39
N ALA A 868 -2.26 22.76 2.19
CA ALA A 868 -2.59 21.35 2.35
C ALA A 868 -4.04 21.14 2.84
N ILE A 869 -4.48 21.92 3.83
CA ILE A 869 -5.86 21.92 4.33
C ILE A 869 -6.83 22.33 3.21
N LYS A 870 -6.56 23.45 2.52
CA LYS A 870 -7.41 23.93 1.42
C LYS A 870 -7.55 22.90 0.29
N ARG A 871 -6.46 22.23 -0.08
CA ARG A 871 -6.47 21.14 -1.09
C ARG A 871 -7.39 19.99 -0.66
N GLU A 872 -7.34 19.59 0.60
CA GLU A 872 -8.19 18.51 1.10
C GLU A 872 -9.67 18.91 1.09
N LEU A 873 -9.99 20.10 1.58
CA LEU A 873 -11.37 20.60 1.62
C LEU A 873 -11.98 20.78 0.22
N ARG A 874 -11.20 21.24 -0.76
CA ARG A 874 -11.65 21.39 -2.17
C ARG A 874 -12.09 20.06 -2.77
N ARG A 875 -11.49 18.95 -2.38
CA ARG A 875 -11.91 17.61 -2.84
C ARG A 875 -12.93 16.94 -1.93
N GLY A 876 -13.49 17.69 -0.96
CA GLY A 876 -14.53 17.24 -0.06
C GLY A 876 -14.06 16.22 0.98
N GLY A 877 -12.78 16.21 1.30
CA GLY A 877 -12.20 15.39 2.36
C GLY A 877 -12.08 16.14 3.68
N GLN A 878 -11.61 15.44 4.73
CA GLN A 878 -11.43 15.95 6.09
C GLN A 878 -9.97 15.87 6.51
N VAL A 879 -9.58 16.72 7.47
CA VAL A 879 -8.19 16.87 7.93
C VAL A 879 -8.07 16.55 9.42
N PHE A 880 -7.07 15.72 9.78
CA PHE A 880 -6.56 15.63 11.14
C PHE A 880 -5.34 16.52 11.30
N TYR A 881 -5.39 17.44 12.27
CA TYR A 881 -4.24 18.25 12.68
C TYR A 881 -3.82 17.87 14.10
N LEU A 882 -2.67 17.22 14.24
CA LEU A 882 -2.14 16.79 15.52
C LEU A 882 -1.25 17.87 16.15
N HIS A 883 -1.66 18.38 17.31
CA HIS A 883 -0.88 19.32 18.13
C HIS A 883 -0.91 18.90 19.60
N ASN A 884 0.24 18.54 20.16
CA ASN A 884 0.33 17.89 21.48
C ASN A 884 0.28 18.83 22.69
N THR A 885 0.10 20.13 22.48
CA THR A 885 0.09 21.11 23.58
C THR A 885 -1.31 21.65 23.79
N VAL A 886 -2.00 21.23 24.86
CA VAL A 886 -3.40 21.58 25.14
C VAL A 886 -3.57 23.10 25.33
N GLU A 887 -2.57 23.78 25.90
CA GLU A 887 -2.62 25.22 26.15
C GLU A 887 -2.65 26.08 24.89
N THR A 888 -2.16 25.57 23.76
CA THR A 888 -2.04 26.31 22.49
C THR A 888 -2.95 25.78 21.38
N ILE A 889 -3.67 24.67 21.61
CA ILE A 889 -4.47 24.00 20.60
C ILE A 889 -5.60 24.90 20.04
N ASP A 890 -6.25 25.66 20.93
CA ASP A 890 -7.33 26.59 20.54
C ASP A 890 -6.80 27.78 19.72
N GLY A 891 -5.55 28.18 19.96
CA GLY A 891 -4.88 29.21 19.15
C GLY A 891 -4.65 28.77 17.71
N ILE A 892 -4.24 27.51 17.50
CA ILE A 892 -4.06 26.94 16.17
C ILE A 892 -5.42 26.80 15.45
N ALA A 893 -6.43 26.30 16.14
CA ALA A 893 -7.77 26.19 15.57
C ALA A 893 -8.32 27.56 15.14
N ALA A 894 -8.13 28.60 15.96
CA ALA A 894 -8.52 29.96 15.64
C ALA A 894 -7.72 30.54 14.46
N GLN A 895 -6.42 30.19 14.32
CA GLN A 895 -5.60 30.58 13.19
C GLN A 895 -6.13 29.94 11.90
N ILE A 896 -6.38 28.63 11.89
CA ILE A 896 -6.93 27.91 10.73
C ILE A 896 -8.30 28.47 10.34
N SER A 897 -9.20 28.71 11.30
CA SER A 897 -10.53 29.28 11.04
C SER A 897 -10.48 30.69 10.44
N ARG A 898 -9.46 31.48 10.77
CA ARG A 898 -9.26 32.82 10.20
C ARG A 898 -8.76 32.75 8.75
N GLU A 899 -7.86 31.82 8.46
CA GLU A 899 -7.29 31.65 7.11
C GLU A 899 -8.23 30.88 6.16
N ILE A 900 -9.18 30.11 6.71
CA ILE A 900 -10.18 29.32 5.98
C ILE A 900 -11.54 29.51 6.64
N PRO A 901 -12.23 30.65 6.39
CA PRO A 901 -13.48 30.99 7.09
C PRO A 901 -14.64 30.03 6.82
N ASP A 902 -14.64 29.34 5.70
CA ASP A 902 -15.68 28.41 5.30
C ASP A 902 -15.53 27.02 5.94
N ALA A 903 -14.41 26.75 6.63
CA ALA A 903 -14.15 25.45 7.25
C ALA A 903 -14.69 25.36 8.67
N THR A 904 -15.32 24.22 8.99
CA THR A 904 -15.70 23.87 10.36
C THR A 904 -14.51 23.28 11.08
N VAL A 905 -13.85 24.09 11.93
CA VAL A 905 -12.67 23.70 12.70
C VAL A 905 -13.05 23.45 14.15
N VAL A 906 -12.72 22.27 14.68
CA VAL A 906 -13.03 21.88 16.05
C VAL A 906 -11.75 21.37 16.74
N THR A 907 -11.62 21.64 18.07
CA THR A 907 -10.52 21.11 18.90
C THR A 907 -10.96 19.89 19.69
N ALA A 908 -10.02 18.92 19.89
CA ALA A 908 -10.26 17.77 20.74
C ALA A 908 -9.01 17.34 21.53
N HIS A 909 -9.15 17.18 22.84
CA HIS A 909 -8.04 16.75 23.71
C HIS A 909 -8.51 15.93 24.91
N GLY A 910 -7.62 15.16 25.52
CA GLY A 910 -7.95 14.24 26.60
C GLY A 910 -8.41 14.83 27.92
N LYS A 911 -8.36 16.18 28.10
CA LYS A 911 -8.90 16.88 29.26
C LYS A 911 -10.36 17.30 29.11
N MET A 912 -10.95 17.14 27.91
CA MET A 912 -12.37 17.44 27.66
C MET A 912 -13.28 16.42 28.33
N GLU A 913 -14.55 16.83 28.58
CA GLU A 913 -15.60 15.94 29.01
C GLU A 913 -15.84 14.85 27.96
N LYS A 914 -16.13 13.65 28.43
CA LYS A 914 -16.19 12.47 27.54
C LYS A 914 -17.34 12.55 26.55
N GLU A 915 -18.49 13.04 27.03
CA GLU A 915 -19.70 13.25 26.24
C GLU A 915 -19.39 14.20 25.06
N ARG A 916 -18.63 15.27 25.33
CA ARG A 916 -18.22 16.22 24.29
C ARG A 916 -17.26 15.60 23.27
N LEU A 917 -16.34 14.75 23.72
CA LEU A 917 -15.45 14.03 22.81
C LEU A 917 -16.24 13.06 21.90
N GLU A 918 -17.26 12.42 22.44
CA GLU A 918 -18.13 11.51 21.70
C GLU A 918 -18.93 12.23 20.62
N GLU A 919 -19.49 13.41 20.93
CA GLU A 919 -20.17 14.27 19.96
C GLU A 919 -19.20 14.68 18.82
N ILE A 920 -17.98 15.11 19.17
CA ILE A 920 -16.98 15.52 18.19
C ILE A 920 -16.63 14.35 17.24
N TRP A 921 -16.48 13.13 17.77
CA TRP A 921 -16.21 11.97 16.94
C TRP A 921 -17.37 11.58 16.04
N ALA A 922 -18.61 11.67 16.53
CA ALA A 922 -19.81 11.46 15.72
C ALA A 922 -19.88 12.50 14.59
N ASP A 923 -19.68 13.78 14.93
CA ASP A 923 -19.70 14.88 13.96
C ASP A 923 -18.58 14.75 12.91
N MET A 924 -17.41 14.24 13.31
CA MET A 924 -16.30 13.98 12.39
C MET A 924 -16.65 12.82 11.44
N THR A 925 -17.23 11.75 11.95
CA THR A 925 -17.63 10.59 11.14
C THR A 925 -18.76 10.94 10.17
N ASP A 926 -19.70 11.78 10.60
CA ASP A 926 -20.83 12.27 9.78
C ASP A 926 -20.44 13.35 8.77
N GLY A 927 -19.16 13.79 8.75
CA GLY A 927 -18.67 14.80 7.82
C GLY A 927 -19.07 16.24 8.18
N ARG A 928 -19.49 16.51 9.42
CA ARG A 928 -19.89 17.84 9.91
C ARG A 928 -18.70 18.70 10.35
N ILE A 929 -17.53 18.08 10.55
CA ILE A 929 -16.28 18.74 10.90
C ILE A 929 -15.30 18.56 9.74
N ASP A 930 -14.76 19.65 9.25
CA ASP A 930 -13.78 19.66 8.16
C ASP A 930 -12.35 19.47 8.66
N VAL A 931 -11.99 20.13 9.76
CA VAL A 931 -10.65 20.07 10.35
C VAL A 931 -10.76 19.78 11.85
N LEU A 932 -10.20 18.66 12.28
CA LEU A 932 -10.10 18.30 13.69
C LEU A 932 -8.68 18.57 14.19
N VAL A 933 -8.50 19.62 15.02
CA VAL A 933 -7.24 19.91 15.71
C VAL A 933 -7.24 19.12 17.03
N CYS A 934 -6.30 18.16 17.17
CA CYS A 934 -6.36 17.26 18.32
C CYS A 934 -4.98 16.90 18.89
N THR A 935 -4.97 16.36 20.10
CA THR A 935 -3.78 15.74 20.67
C THR A 935 -3.67 14.27 20.19
N THR A 936 -2.75 13.49 20.76
CA THR A 936 -2.56 12.05 20.44
C THR A 936 -3.77 11.15 20.66
N ILE A 937 -4.96 11.73 20.95
CA ILE A 937 -6.19 10.95 21.06
C ILE A 937 -6.55 10.19 19.78
N ILE A 938 -6.11 10.67 18.60
CA ILE A 938 -6.30 9.94 17.33
C ILE A 938 -5.50 8.64 17.23
N GLU A 939 -4.45 8.46 18.05
CA GLU A 939 -3.73 7.18 18.12
C GLU A 939 -4.66 6.02 18.56
N THR A 940 -5.80 6.33 19.20
CA THR A 940 -6.69 5.33 19.82
C THR A 940 -7.49 4.46 18.85
N GLY A 941 -7.20 4.49 17.56
CA GLY A 941 -7.74 3.53 16.59
C GLY A 941 -9.04 3.93 15.90
N VAL A 942 -9.54 5.14 16.11
CA VAL A 942 -10.77 5.64 15.50
C VAL A 942 -10.65 5.65 13.96
N ASP A 943 -11.68 5.18 13.29
CA ASP A 943 -11.81 5.16 11.85
C ASP A 943 -12.70 6.28 11.36
N VAL A 944 -12.16 7.16 10.51
CA VAL A 944 -12.90 8.20 9.80
C VAL A 944 -12.57 8.07 8.31
N PRO A 945 -13.42 7.41 7.51
CA PRO A 945 -13.10 7.06 6.12
C PRO A 945 -12.78 8.25 5.22
N ASN A 946 -13.35 9.43 5.51
CA ASN A 946 -13.14 10.64 4.70
C ASN A 946 -11.98 11.53 5.18
N ALA A 947 -11.30 11.16 6.28
CA ALA A 947 -10.09 11.85 6.73
C ALA A 947 -8.89 11.36 5.90
N ASN A 948 -8.50 12.13 4.88
CA ASN A 948 -7.45 11.75 3.94
C ASN A 948 -6.19 12.61 4.09
N THR A 949 -6.20 13.65 4.92
CA THR A 949 -5.00 14.46 5.21
C THR A 949 -4.70 14.47 6.70
N LEU A 950 -3.44 14.14 7.05
CA LEU A 950 -2.90 14.20 8.40
C LEU A 950 -1.77 15.23 8.45
N ILE A 951 -1.84 16.15 9.41
CA ILE A 951 -0.77 17.09 9.72
C ILE A 951 -0.30 16.81 11.14
N VAL A 952 1.00 16.59 11.34
CA VAL A 952 1.60 16.31 12.65
C VAL A 952 2.61 17.40 12.98
N ASP A 953 2.28 18.22 13.95
CA ASP A 953 3.17 19.25 14.45
C ASP A 953 4.22 18.69 15.42
N ASN A 954 5.45 19.17 15.31
CA ASN A 954 6.57 18.73 16.14
C ASN A 954 6.85 17.21 16.06
N ALA A 955 6.75 16.61 14.89
CA ALA A 955 6.91 15.18 14.65
C ALA A 955 8.27 14.62 15.11
N HIS A 956 9.31 15.45 15.12
CA HIS A 956 10.66 15.09 15.60
C HIS A 956 10.72 14.61 17.07
N ARG A 957 9.67 14.91 17.87
CA ARG A 957 9.57 14.48 19.28
C ARG A 957 8.89 13.12 19.43
N MET A 958 8.33 12.57 18.36
CA MET A 958 7.57 11.31 18.40
C MET A 958 8.45 10.11 18.04
N GLY A 959 8.08 8.96 18.57
CA GLY A 959 8.68 7.68 18.20
C GLY A 959 8.27 7.22 16.80
N LEU A 960 9.11 6.45 16.10
CA LEU A 960 8.84 5.96 14.75
C LEU A 960 7.54 5.14 14.70
N SER A 961 7.31 4.27 15.68
CA SER A 961 6.06 3.48 15.77
C SER A 961 4.81 4.36 15.93
N GLN A 962 4.92 5.48 16.68
CA GLN A 962 3.81 6.43 16.82
C GLN A 962 3.53 7.14 15.50
N LEU A 963 4.57 7.63 14.81
CA LEU A 963 4.42 8.27 13.50
C LEU A 963 3.78 7.32 12.49
N HIS A 964 4.17 6.05 12.48
CA HIS A 964 3.58 5.02 11.62
C HIS A 964 2.10 4.75 11.96
N GLN A 965 1.76 4.63 13.25
CA GLN A 965 0.37 4.47 13.69
C GLN A 965 -0.49 5.67 13.31
N LEU A 966 0.03 6.90 13.46
CA LEU A 966 -0.65 8.12 13.07
C LEU A 966 -0.86 8.20 11.56
N ARG A 967 0.16 7.87 10.76
CA ARG A 967 0.03 7.79 9.30
C ARG A 967 -1.09 6.82 8.89
N GLY A 968 -1.21 5.69 9.56
CA GLY A 968 -2.27 4.71 9.33
C GLY A 968 -3.70 5.19 9.69
N ARG A 969 -3.87 6.41 10.26
CA ARG A 969 -5.19 7.00 10.55
C ARG A 969 -5.84 7.61 9.32
N VAL A 970 -5.08 7.88 8.27
CA VAL A 970 -5.56 8.36 6.97
C VAL A 970 -5.34 7.31 5.89
N GLY A 971 -5.97 7.48 4.72
CA GLY A 971 -5.87 6.52 3.62
C GLY A 971 -6.66 5.24 3.85
N ARG A 972 -7.86 5.33 4.38
CA ARG A 972 -8.78 4.20 4.61
C ARG A 972 -9.91 4.14 3.58
N SER A 973 -9.89 5.03 2.62
CA SER A 973 -10.79 5.06 1.47
C SER A 973 -10.00 4.84 0.18
N SER A 974 -10.70 4.71 -0.94
CA SER A 974 -10.11 4.65 -2.28
C SER A 974 -9.54 5.99 -2.76
N ARG A 975 -9.57 7.04 -1.92
CA ARG A 975 -9.00 8.36 -2.21
C ARG A 975 -7.55 8.42 -1.76
N ARG A 976 -6.72 9.13 -2.52
CA ARG A 976 -5.32 9.38 -2.16
C ARG A 976 -5.23 10.16 -0.85
N ALA A 977 -4.37 9.70 0.06
CA ALA A 977 -4.17 10.32 1.36
C ALA A 977 -2.77 10.94 1.50
N TYR A 978 -2.67 11.93 2.37
CA TYR A 978 -1.48 12.73 2.59
C TYR A 978 -1.12 12.81 4.08
N ALA A 979 0.17 12.74 4.40
CA ALA A 979 0.68 12.93 5.75
C ALA A 979 1.82 13.94 5.74
N TYR A 980 1.66 15.01 6.50
CA TYR A 980 2.65 16.08 6.67
C TYR A 980 3.26 16.02 8.06
N PHE A 981 4.54 15.64 8.17
CA PHE A 981 5.28 15.59 9.42
C PHE A 981 6.16 16.83 9.53
N THR A 982 5.82 17.75 10.46
CA THR A 982 6.52 19.01 10.57
C THR A 982 7.46 19.07 11.79
N TYR A 983 8.53 19.86 11.68
CA TYR A 983 9.45 20.16 12.76
C TYR A 983 9.76 21.66 12.80
N PRO A 984 10.18 22.23 13.96
CA PRO A 984 10.36 23.68 14.11
C PRO A 984 11.39 24.25 13.14
N ARG A 985 11.06 25.37 12.54
CA ARG A 985 11.93 26.10 11.60
C ARG A 985 13.23 26.59 12.28
N GLY A 986 14.34 26.46 11.55
CA GLY A 986 15.66 26.94 12.01
C GLY A 986 16.28 26.18 13.18
N ARG A 987 15.73 25.01 13.54
CA ARG A 987 16.26 24.14 14.59
C ARG A 987 16.93 22.93 13.96
N ALA A 988 18.23 22.75 14.24
CA ALA A 988 18.93 21.52 13.87
C ALA A 988 18.26 20.31 14.57
N LEU A 989 17.88 19.30 13.80
CA LEU A 989 17.37 18.04 14.32
C LEU A 989 18.51 17.24 14.94
N THR A 990 18.20 16.43 15.94
CA THR A 990 19.14 15.42 16.41
C THR A 990 19.23 14.31 15.36
N GLU A 991 20.39 13.69 15.22
CA GLU A 991 20.61 12.58 14.27
C GLU A 991 19.52 11.49 14.38
N LEU A 992 19.13 11.16 15.61
CA LEU A 992 18.07 10.18 15.87
C LEU A 992 16.68 10.66 15.38
N ALA A 993 16.38 11.96 15.50
CA ALA A 993 15.12 12.52 15.01
C ALA A 993 15.09 12.55 13.47
N GLU A 994 16.21 12.91 12.86
CA GLU A 994 16.40 12.93 11.41
C GLU A 994 16.20 11.53 10.83
N LYS A 995 16.91 10.50 11.36
CA LYS A 995 16.76 9.09 10.95
C LYS A 995 15.31 8.58 11.07
N ARG A 996 14.59 8.97 12.11
CA ARG A 996 13.17 8.58 12.27
C ARG A 996 12.26 9.23 11.24
N LEU A 997 12.46 10.52 10.98
CA LEU A 997 11.65 11.26 10.00
C LEU A 997 11.95 10.79 8.57
N GLU A 998 13.19 10.41 8.30
CA GLU A 998 13.58 9.80 7.04
C GLU A 998 12.96 8.41 6.86
N ALA A 999 13.05 7.57 7.88
CA ALA A 999 12.46 6.24 7.85
C ALA A 999 10.93 6.29 7.58
N ILE A 1000 10.18 7.20 8.23
CA ILE A 1000 8.73 7.29 8.00
C ILE A 1000 8.39 7.76 6.57
N ARG A 1001 9.28 8.53 5.94
CA ARG A 1001 9.15 8.97 4.56
C ARG A 1001 9.46 7.85 3.56
N GLU A 1002 10.59 7.14 3.76
CA GLU A 1002 11.07 6.11 2.85
C GLU A 1002 10.22 4.84 2.90
N TYR A 1003 9.79 4.45 4.10
CA TYR A 1003 8.89 3.33 4.28
C TYR A 1003 7.41 3.74 4.08
N ALA A 1004 7.12 4.37 2.95
CA ALA A 1004 5.74 4.70 2.56
C ALA A 1004 4.98 3.46 2.05
N GLU A 1005 5.70 2.41 1.62
CA GLU A 1005 5.13 1.17 1.13
C GLU A 1005 4.28 0.43 2.17
N PHE A 1006 3.30 -0.31 1.69
CA PHE A 1006 2.49 -1.19 2.52
C PHE A 1006 3.33 -2.31 3.13
N GLY A 1007 3.02 -2.72 4.38
CA GLY A 1007 3.76 -3.75 5.10
C GLY A 1007 5.05 -3.27 5.81
N ALA A 1008 5.31 -1.96 5.78
CA ALA A 1008 6.49 -1.38 6.43
C ALA A 1008 6.46 -1.46 7.96
N GLY A 1009 5.29 -1.64 8.59
CA GLY A 1009 5.16 -1.68 10.05
C GLY A 1009 5.98 -2.76 10.72
N PHE A 1010 6.05 -3.94 10.12
CA PHE A 1010 6.88 -5.03 10.62
C PHE A 1010 8.39 -4.72 10.46
N ARG A 1011 8.80 -4.17 9.31
CA ARG A 1011 10.19 -3.72 9.06
C ARG A 1011 10.61 -2.60 10.03
N ILE A 1012 9.70 -1.65 10.30
CA ILE A 1012 9.90 -0.58 11.29
C ILE A 1012 10.05 -1.13 12.71
N ALA A 1013 9.30 -2.17 13.08
CA ALA A 1013 9.39 -2.80 14.40
C ALA A 1013 10.68 -3.61 14.59
N MET A 1014 11.29 -4.08 13.51
CA MET A 1014 12.56 -4.82 13.52
C MET A 1014 13.77 -3.89 13.65
N ARG A 1015 13.66 -2.62 13.23
CA ARG A 1015 14.65 -1.56 13.48
C ARG A 1015 14.46 -0.90 14.86
#